data_5d03b8d867408b332c625b650345e45f
#
_entry.id   5d03b8d867408b332c625b650345e45f
#
_cell.length_a   1.000
_cell.length_b   1.000
_cell.length_c   1.000
_cell.angle_alpha   90.00
_cell.angle_beta   90.00
_cell.angle_gamma   90.00
#
_symmetry.space_group_name_H-M   'P 1'
#
loop_
_entity.id
_entity.type
_entity.pdbx_description
1 polymer ?
#
loop_
_entity_poly.entity_id
_entity_poly.type
_entity_poly.pdbx_seq_one_letter_code
_entity_poly.pdbx_strand_id
1 'polypeptide(L)'
;MPTLVVLAVLLAGLVVFANVWTDVQWYSQLKAAKVFWTQWGWAIALGTLGTLLVGLSAFVNHIVARTGEKTAVRKGIDQYRQQIEAHPWLARLFVPLALGIVFGAQLGSQWRTYVLWLHRTPFGQKDAEFGNDVSFYVFTLPVLQSLLALSVTLLAVGAVVAIVSHYLYGGISSDGSKVVLTSRVRVHFGVLGALAALVVAGFLWLRRYNMLLANNEKFSGASFTDINASLPGITILSLAAVLIAGLFVLAAVKGLWKFTVIGIAVTAVAGLVVTTAIPYFVQRFQVVPNAAEKESTFIQRNINATLAAYGLDNVKKSEYKAQTDAAAGQLRSDAETTAQLRVLDPNIISPTFTQLQRNRPYYSFDQQLSVDRYTIKGTPRDTVISVRELNLNGLSEGQRTWVNDHTVYTHGFGVVSAYGNTTTSDGEPSFFQQGIPSTGELGKYEPRVYFGKSSPDYSVVGAPKGTTPWELDYPTGGSKNGVKSTTYAGDGGPKIGNAFSKLMFAIKFRDTDLFFSDRVTKDSQILYDRDPRVRVSKVAPYLTLDSRVYPAVVDMDGNPKTPKRLVWILDGYTTTNQYPYSARQSLNEATADAKSKGAGQYGESPEQVNYIRNSVKAVVDAYDGSVKLYQWDKKDPIVNAWSKVFPGTLTPMSKMSGDLMSHMRYPEDMFKVQRTLLSRYHVTNAKEFYSGGDFWDVPQEPTAPKGSTQDQPPYYLTLQMPGQDKAQFSLSTGFILGGADKQNVMTGFLAVDSEAGSEPGKVRNGYGQLRLIELPRDVTVPGPGQAENNFLTDSKVSTTLNLLKQGGTQVIMGNLLTLPIGGGLLYVQPVYVQASKTSGSTSYPIAQYVLTTFGKGSKIGFAPTLEESLNQTFGGDSGAQAGDANVSGHKEAPSADSNKQQAESESQCFAEPERLSFGFA
;
A
#
# COMPACT_ATOMS: atom_id res chain seq x y z
N MET A 1 -20.66 37.26 -25.60
CA MET A 1 -19.47 36.75 -24.86
C MET A 1 -19.67 36.72 -23.33
N PRO A 2 -19.97 37.85 -22.62
CA PRO A 2 -20.10 37.80 -21.15
C PRO A 2 -21.16 36.84 -20.63
N THR A 3 -22.32 36.74 -21.30
CA THR A 3 -23.42 35.85 -20.90
C THR A 3 -23.05 34.37 -20.97
N LEU A 4 -22.31 33.95 -21.99
CA LEU A 4 -21.81 32.56 -22.12
C LEU A 4 -20.78 32.24 -21.03
N VAL A 5 -19.92 33.16 -20.67
CA VAL A 5 -18.94 33.02 -19.58
C VAL A 5 -19.64 32.87 -18.23
N VAL A 6 -20.65 33.74 -17.98
CA VAL A 6 -21.47 33.64 -16.75
C VAL A 6 -22.20 32.31 -16.69
N LEU A 7 -22.82 31.85 -17.77
CA LEU A 7 -23.50 30.57 -17.82
C LEU A 7 -22.53 29.39 -17.57
N ALA A 8 -21.35 29.43 -18.19
CA ALA A 8 -20.32 28.38 -17.98
C ALA A 8 -19.85 28.35 -16.53
N VAL A 9 -19.64 29.52 -15.89
CA VAL A 9 -19.27 29.60 -14.46
C VAL A 9 -20.39 29.07 -13.56
N LEU A 10 -21.67 29.38 -13.85
CA LEU A 10 -22.80 28.88 -13.10
C LEU A 10 -22.94 27.35 -13.23
N LEU A 11 -22.78 26.80 -14.44
CA LEU A 11 -22.81 25.35 -14.67
C LEU A 11 -21.63 24.65 -13.95
N ALA A 12 -20.44 25.19 -14.04
CA ALA A 12 -19.28 24.66 -13.30
C ALA A 12 -19.53 24.71 -11.79
N GLY A 13 -20.08 25.82 -11.29
CA GLY A 13 -20.49 25.97 -9.88
C GLY A 13 -21.52 24.94 -9.44
N LEU A 14 -22.52 24.65 -10.29
CA LEU A 14 -23.53 23.62 -10.02
C LEU A 14 -22.93 22.20 -9.94
N VAL A 15 -22.00 21.88 -10.84
CA VAL A 15 -21.28 20.58 -10.82
C VAL A 15 -20.45 20.45 -9.55
N VAL A 16 -19.71 21.49 -9.18
CA VAL A 16 -18.92 21.51 -7.92
C VAL A 16 -19.84 21.35 -6.72
N PHE A 17 -20.95 22.11 -6.68
CA PHE A 17 -21.93 22.02 -5.60
C PHE A 17 -22.54 20.61 -5.49
N ALA A 18 -22.91 19.98 -6.62
CA ALA A 18 -23.47 18.63 -6.64
C ALA A 18 -22.47 17.60 -6.08
N ASN A 19 -21.19 17.68 -6.46
CA ASN A 19 -20.16 16.80 -5.93
C ASN A 19 -19.94 17.00 -4.42
N VAL A 20 -19.80 18.23 -3.96
CA VAL A 20 -19.62 18.53 -2.53
C VAL A 20 -20.84 18.07 -1.71
N TRP A 21 -22.05 18.36 -2.19
CA TRP A 21 -23.28 17.97 -1.50
C TRP A 21 -23.42 16.45 -1.39
N THR A 22 -23.17 15.72 -2.49
CA THR A 22 -23.26 14.25 -2.49
C THR A 22 -22.17 13.61 -1.62
N ASP A 23 -20.96 14.19 -1.58
CA ASP A 23 -19.91 13.73 -0.67
C ASP A 23 -20.29 13.97 0.80
N VAL A 24 -20.87 15.12 1.14
CA VAL A 24 -21.40 15.37 2.50
C VAL A 24 -22.44 14.32 2.89
N GLN A 25 -23.35 13.95 1.98
CA GLN A 25 -24.35 12.90 2.24
C GLN A 25 -23.67 11.55 2.51
N TRP A 26 -22.66 11.19 1.70
CA TRP A 26 -21.91 9.96 1.85
C TRP A 26 -21.16 9.87 3.18
N TYR A 27 -20.43 10.94 3.55
CA TYR A 27 -19.75 10.99 4.84
C TYR A 27 -20.73 10.97 6.03
N SER A 28 -21.90 11.61 5.89
CA SER A 28 -22.93 11.63 6.93
C SER A 28 -23.53 10.25 7.16
N GLN A 29 -23.78 9.49 6.09
CA GLN A 29 -24.27 8.12 6.16
C GLN A 29 -23.30 7.21 6.93
N LEU A 30 -22.00 7.34 6.72
CA LEU A 30 -20.95 6.60 7.43
C LEU A 30 -20.63 7.13 8.83
N LYS A 31 -21.37 8.16 9.32
CA LYS A 31 -21.07 8.85 10.58
C LYS A 31 -19.67 9.48 10.61
N ALA A 32 -19.09 9.73 9.44
CA ALA A 32 -17.76 10.29 9.23
C ALA A 32 -17.77 11.76 8.76
N ALA A 33 -18.90 12.48 8.88
CA ALA A 33 -19.04 13.88 8.46
C ALA A 33 -17.97 14.80 9.08
N LYS A 34 -17.51 14.50 10.30
CA LYS A 34 -16.41 15.22 10.96
C LYS A 34 -15.10 15.15 10.16
N VAL A 35 -14.81 14.02 9.50
CA VAL A 35 -13.60 13.87 8.69
C VAL A 35 -13.64 14.84 7.52
N PHE A 36 -14.77 14.89 6.80
CA PHE A 36 -14.96 15.81 5.69
C PHE A 36 -14.82 17.27 6.13
N TRP A 37 -15.56 17.70 7.15
CA TRP A 37 -15.55 19.11 7.59
C TRP A 37 -14.22 19.53 8.23
N THR A 38 -13.51 18.65 8.89
CA THR A 38 -12.17 18.95 9.43
C THR A 38 -11.17 19.20 8.30
N GLN A 39 -11.15 18.36 7.26
CA GLN A 39 -10.27 18.54 6.11
C GLN A 39 -10.55 19.84 5.38
N TRP A 40 -11.80 20.05 4.95
CA TRP A 40 -12.18 21.22 4.21
C TRP A 40 -12.11 22.51 5.05
N GLY A 41 -12.52 22.43 6.32
CA GLY A 41 -12.47 23.56 7.24
C GLY A 41 -11.05 24.09 7.44
N TRP A 42 -10.10 23.21 7.71
CA TRP A 42 -8.69 23.58 7.85
C TRP A 42 -8.06 24.04 6.52
N ALA A 43 -8.36 23.37 5.42
CA ALA A 43 -7.85 23.78 4.11
C ALA A 43 -8.34 25.17 3.70
N ILE A 44 -9.64 25.45 3.91
CA ILE A 44 -10.23 26.77 3.63
C ILE A 44 -9.67 27.83 4.59
N ALA A 45 -9.60 27.54 5.89
CA ALA A 45 -9.10 28.49 6.89
C ALA A 45 -7.64 28.90 6.60
N LEU A 46 -6.77 27.91 6.36
CA LEU A 46 -5.35 28.17 6.04
C LEU A 46 -5.20 28.83 4.66
N GLY A 47 -5.96 28.39 3.66
CA GLY A 47 -5.95 29.01 2.34
C GLY A 47 -6.40 30.47 2.37
N THR A 48 -7.44 30.77 3.15
CA THR A 48 -7.91 32.15 3.39
C THR A 48 -6.84 32.98 4.13
N LEU A 49 -6.24 32.40 5.18
CA LEU A 49 -5.14 33.07 5.91
C LEU A 49 -3.96 33.37 4.99
N GLY A 50 -3.53 32.42 4.17
CA GLY A 50 -2.47 32.61 3.19
C GLY A 50 -2.82 33.69 2.16
N THR A 51 -4.06 33.67 1.63
CA THR A 51 -4.59 34.68 0.72
C THR A 51 -4.53 36.09 1.32
N LEU A 52 -4.96 36.23 2.57
CA LEU A 52 -4.95 37.50 3.30
C LEU A 52 -3.51 37.96 3.54
N LEU A 53 -2.59 37.09 3.96
CA LEU A 53 -1.20 37.45 4.25
C LEU A 53 -0.47 37.93 2.97
N VAL A 54 -0.60 37.16 1.87
CA VAL A 54 0.03 37.55 0.59
C VAL A 54 -0.61 38.79 0.01
N GLY A 55 -1.94 38.91 0.07
CA GLY A 55 -2.65 40.12 -0.35
C GLY A 55 -2.26 41.35 0.48
N LEU A 56 -2.13 41.19 1.81
CA LEU A 56 -1.64 42.26 2.69
C LEU A 56 -0.20 42.69 2.35
N SER A 57 0.67 41.71 2.10
CA SER A 57 2.04 42.02 1.64
C SER A 57 2.04 42.84 0.35
N ALA A 58 1.27 42.40 -0.66
CA ALA A 58 1.12 43.16 -1.91
C ALA A 58 0.54 44.55 -1.67
N PHE A 59 -0.49 44.67 -0.86
CA PHE A 59 -1.13 45.94 -0.52
C PHE A 59 -0.16 46.90 0.20
N VAL A 60 0.51 46.44 1.25
CA VAL A 60 1.44 47.27 2.04
C VAL A 60 2.60 47.77 1.16
N ASN A 61 3.21 46.89 0.35
CA ASN A 61 4.31 47.26 -0.54
C ASN A 61 3.84 48.26 -1.62
N HIS A 62 2.59 48.12 -2.13
CA HIS A 62 2.01 49.09 -3.04
C HIS A 62 1.83 50.48 -2.38
N ILE A 63 1.24 50.53 -1.17
CA ILE A 63 1.00 51.78 -0.44
C ILE A 63 2.32 52.48 -0.09
N VAL A 64 3.30 51.77 0.43
CA VAL A 64 4.62 52.29 0.77
C VAL A 64 5.29 52.90 -0.47
N ALA A 65 5.21 52.23 -1.61
CA ALA A 65 5.79 52.75 -2.87
C ALA A 65 5.03 53.96 -3.40
N ARG A 66 3.71 54.06 -3.21
CA ARG A 66 2.87 55.16 -3.71
C ARG A 66 3.04 56.46 -2.93
N THR A 67 3.31 56.40 -1.61
CA THR A 67 3.40 57.62 -0.73
C THR A 67 4.59 58.52 -1.00
N GLY A 68 5.39 58.26 -2.05
CA GLY A 68 6.55 59.07 -2.45
C GLY A 68 6.21 60.35 -3.18
N GLU A 69 7.21 61.27 -3.28
CA GLU A 69 7.10 62.44 -4.12
C GLU A 69 6.95 62.01 -5.59
N LYS A 70 5.98 62.60 -6.29
CA LYS A 70 5.72 62.35 -7.71
C LYS A 70 6.83 63.03 -8.52
N THR A 71 7.86 62.30 -8.90
CA THR A 71 8.88 62.76 -9.90
C THR A 71 8.36 62.62 -11.32
N ALA A 72 8.87 63.41 -12.24
CA ALA A 72 8.45 63.40 -13.64
C ALA A 72 8.73 61.98 -14.24
N VAL A 73 7.71 61.36 -14.82
CA VAL A 73 7.75 60.05 -15.44
C VAL A 73 7.66 60.20 -16.97
N ARG A 74 8.20 59.27 -17.77
CA ARG A 74 8.06 59.28 -19.25
C ARG A 74 6.58 59.29 -19.65
N LYS A 75 6.21 60.11 -20.68
CA LYS A 75 4.81 60.32 -21.11
C LYS A 75 3.99 59.01 -21.26
N GLY A 76 4.56 57.91 -21.73
CA GLY A 76 3.85 56.66 -21.86
C GLY A 76 3.47 55.99 -20.54
N ILE A 77 4.30 56.13 -19.49
CA ILE A 77 4.03 55.55 -18.15
C ILE A 77 2.97 56.39 -17.42
N ASP A 78 2.93 57.69 -17.69
CA ASP A 78 1.92 58.58 -17.09
C ASP A 78 0.49 58.19 -17.49
N GLN A 79 0.27 57.69 -18.72
CA GLN A 79 -1.05 57.22 -19.16
C GLN A 79 -1.51 55.99 -18.33
N TYR A 80 -0.63 55.02 -18.09
CA TYR A 80 -0.96 53.88 -17.25
C TYR A 80 -1.20 54.27 -15.80
N ARG A 81 -0.40 55.21 -15.26
CA ARG A 81 -0.60 55.73 -13.91
C ARG A 81 -1.95 56.43 -13.78
N GLN A 82 -2.35 57.28 -14.75
CA GLN A 82 -3.63 57.96 -14.77
C GLN A 82 -4.82 56.98 -14.81
N GLN A 83 -4.72 55.90 -15.60
CA GLN A 83 -5.74 54.84 -15.63
C GLN A 83 -5.85 54.13 -14.29
N ILE A 84 -4.74 53.80 -13.63
CA ILE A 84 -4.74 53.12 -12.31
C ILE A 84 -5.26 54.08 -11.24
N GLU A 85 -4.95 55.41 -11.32
CA GLU A 85 -5.45 56.42 -10.38
C GLU A 85 -6.94 56.72 -10.59
N ALA A 86 -7.47 56.52 -11.80
CA ALA A 86 -8.91 56.62 -12.08
C ALA A 86 -9.72 55.48 -11.45
N HIS A 87 -9.12 54.28 -11.26
CA HIS A 87 -9.75 53.10 -10.66
C HIS A 87 -8.93 52.57 -9.49
N PRO A 88 -8.80 53.33 -8.37
CA PRO A 88 -7.86 53.01 -7.30
C PRO A 88 -8.18 51.67 -6.59
N TRP A 89 -9.41 51.17 -6.68
CA TRP A 89 -9.82 49.87 -6.13
C TRP A 89 -9.14 48.70 -6.84
N LEU A 90 -8.81 48.85 -8.15
CA LEU A 90 -8.08 47.79 -8.89
C LEU A 90 -6.70 47.53 -8.27
N ALA A 91 -5.90 48.56 -8.06
CA ALA A 91 -4.55 48.41 -7.53
C ALA A 91 -4.53 48.14 -6.02
N ARG A 92 -5.52 48.61 -5.26
CA ARG A 92 -5.54 48.49 -3.78
C ARG A 92 -6.27 47.27 -3.28
N LEU A 93 -7.22 46.73 -4.01
CA LEU A 93 -8.04 45.60 -3.57
C LEU A 93 -7.94 44.41 -4.55
N PHE A 94 -8.21 44.62 -5.84
CA PHE A 94 -8.31 43.55 -6.81
C PHE A 94 -6.96 42.85 -7.07
N VAL A 95 -5.90 43.61 -7.36
CA VAL A 95 -4.56 43.04 -7.62
C VAL A 95 -4.00 42.33 -6.37
N PRO A 96 -4.00 42.93 -5.16
CA PRO A 96 -3.60 42.24 -3.95
C PRO A 96 -4.43 40.95 -3.67
N LEU A 97 -5.74 41.01 -3.86
CA LEU A 97 -6.60 39.83 -3.66
C LEU A 97 -6.30 38.73 -4.69
N ALA A 98 -6.14 39.12 -5.98
CA ALA A 98 -5.80 38.16 -7.03
C ALA A 98 -4.44 37.48 -6.76
N LEU A 99 -3.40 38.25 -6.41
CA LEU A 99 -2.11 37.72 -6.00
C LEU A 99 -2.21 36.84 -4.74
N GLY A 100 -3.03 37.28 -3.78
CA GLY A 100 -3.34 36.52 -2.59
C GLY A 100 -3.94 35.14 -2.91
N ILE A 101 -4.95 35.10 -3.79
CA ILE A 101 -5.58 33.83 -4.20
C ILE A 101 -4.57 32.93 -4.92
N VAL A 102 -3.80 33.48 -5.87
CA VAL A 102 -2.86 32.70 -6.69
C VAL A 102 -1.72 32.12 -5.86
N PHE A 103 -1.13 32.90 -4.98
CA PHE A 103 0.08 32.50 -4.24
C PHE A 103 -0.16 32.15 -2.77
N GLY A 104 -1.25 32.63 -2.18
CA GLY A 104 -1.54 32.40 -0.76
C GLY A 104 -2.44 31.19 -0.50
N ALA A 105 -3.37 30.88 -1.41
CA ALA A 105 -4.30 29.77 -1.24
C ALA A 105 -3.60 28.40 -1.12
N GLN A 106 -2.38 28.26 -1.64
CA GLN A 106 -1.56 27.07 -1.53
C GLN A 106 -1.29 26.64 -0.07
N LEU A 107 -1.33 27.58 0.89
CA LEU A 107 -1.19 27.23 2.31
C LEU A 107 -2.28 26.25 2.78
N GLY A 108 -3.46 26.29 2.15
CA GLY A 108 -4.56 25.37 2.43
C GLY A 108 -4.22 23.91 2.14
N SER A 109 -3.40 23.61 1.15
CA SER A 109 -2.98 22.23 0.84
C SER A 109 -2.11 21.61 1.94
N GLN A 110 -1.49 22.43 2.80
CA GLN A 110 -0.64 21.98 3.90
C GLN A 110 -1.40 21.80 5.22
N TRP A 111 -2.72 21.75 5.20
CA TRP A 111 -3.56 21.63 6.39
C TRP A 111 -3.12 20.47 7.32
N ARG A 112 -2.71 19.34 6.76
CA ARG A 112 -2.25 18.16 7.52
C ARG A 112 -1.05 18.51 8.40
N THR A 113 -0.06 19.20 7.85
CA THR A 113 1.17 19.61 8.55
C THR A 113 0.84 20.45 9.78
N TYR A 114 -0.03 21.47 9.62
CA TYR A 114 -0.39 22.36 10.73
C TYR A 114 -1.26 21.68 11.78
N VAL A 115 -2.22 20.86 11.38
CA VAL A 115 -3.11 20.16 12.30
C VAL A 115 -2.36 19.10 13.11
N LEU A 116 -1.45 18.35 12.47
CA LEU A 116 -0.60 17.38 13.19
C LEU A 116 0.34 18.08 14.19
N TRP A 117 0.88 19.23 13.83
CA TRP A 117 1.72 20.02 14.75
C TRP A 117 0.96 20.47 16.00
N LEU A 118 -0.29 20.92 15.83
CA LEU A 118 -1.15 21.32 16.97
C LEU A 118 -1.49 20.14 17.88
N HIS A 119 -1.59 18.93 17.33
CA HIS A 119 -1.96 17.70 18.06
C HIS A 119 -0.79 16.74 18.25
N ARG A 120 0.45 17.22 18.07
CA ARG A 120 1.65 16.40 18.15
C ARG A 120 1.75 15.56 19.42
N THR A 121 2.36 14.40 19.29
CA THR A 121 2.62 13.45 20.38
C THR A 121 4.10 13.08 20.39
N PRO A 122 4.73 12.94 21.56
CA PRO A 122 6.15 12.59 21.64
C PRO A 122 6.37 11.15 21.19
N PHE A 123 7.50 10.91 20.53
CA PHE A 123 7.99 9.57 20.22
C PHE A 123 8.72 8.92 21.39
N GLY A 124 9.21 9.72 22.34
CA GLY A 124 9.99 9.23 23.47
C GLY A 124 11.42 8.84 23.13
N GLN A 125 11.84 9.07 21.89
CA GLN A 125 13.19 8.83 21.39
C GLN A 125 13.82 10.14 20.95
N LYS A 126 15.08 10.37 21.32
CA LYS A 126 15.84 11.58 21.01
C LYS A 126 16.89 11.30 19.94
N ASP A 127 17.10 12.28 19.05
CA ASP A 127 18.22 12.22 18.12
C ASP A 127 19.56 12.37 18.85
N ALA A 128 20.60 11.79 18.29
CA ALA A 128 21.93 11.73 18.92
C ALA A 128 22.77 13.02 18.74
N GLU A 129 22.36 13.96 17.84
CA GLU A 129 23.14 15.16 17.55
C GLU A 129 22.63 16.40 18.29
N PHE A 130 21.32 16.61 18.27
CA PHE A 130 20.69 17.80 18.83
C PHE A 130 19.89 17.51 20.09
N GLY A 131 19.68 16.21 20.44
CA GLY A 131 18.90 15.80 21.60
C GLY A 131 17.40 16.07 21.50
N ASN A 132 16.90 16.38 20.31
CA ASN A 132 15.47 16.60 20.08
C ASN A 132 14.72 15.27 20.01
N ASP A 133 13.49 15.24 20.55
CA ASP A 133 12.58 14.13 20.32
C ASP A 133 12.26 13.99 18.83
N VAL A 134 12.08 12.77 18.33
CA VAL A 134 11.73 12.49 16.91
C VAL A 134 10.48 13.29 16.48
N SER A 135 9.56 13.58 17.40
CA SER A 135 8.37 14.40 17.11
C SER A 135 8.69 15.82 16.61
N PHE A 136 9.88 16.37 16.94
CA PHE A 136 10.34 17.63 16.37
C PHE A 136 10.49 17.52 14.85
N TYR A 137 11.12 16.46 14.37
CA TYR A 137 11.34 16.22 12.94
C TYR A 137 10.04 15.91 12.21
N VAL A 138 9.18 15.08 12.79
CA VAL A 138 7.94 14.61 12.18
C VAL A 138 6.87 15.71 12.14
N PHE A 139 6.72 16.50 13.20
CA PHE A 139 5.61 17.45 13.32
C PHE A 139 6.04 18.92 13.29
N THR A 140 7.15 19.30 13.93
CA THR A 140 7.51 20.71 14.09
C THR A 140 8.34 21.23 12.93
N LEU A 141 9.36 20.50 12.50
CA LEU A 141 10.26 20.89 11.42
C LEU A 141 9.51 21.20 10.11
N PRO A 142 8.54 20.39 9.65
CA PRO A 142 7.76 20.69 8.45
C PRO A 142 6.96 22.00 8.55
N VAL A 143 6.43 22.34 9.72
CA VAL A 143 5.74 23.63 9.94
C VAL A 143 6.70 24.79 9.84
N LEU A 144 7.89 24.70 10.46
CA LEU A 144 8.92 25.76 10.37
C LEU A 144 9.37 25.97 8.92
N GLN A 145 9.53 24.91 8.16
CA GLN A 145 9.85 24.97 6.72
C GLN A 145 8.73 25.64 5.91
N SER A 146 7.47 25.29 6.21
CA SER A 146 6.29 25.90 5.58
C SER A 146 6.20 27.40 5.86
N LEU A 147 6.46 27.83 7.11
CA LEU A 147 6.48 29.24 7.48
C LEU A 147 7.59 30.01 6.78
N LEU A 148 8.77 29.41 6.62
CA LEU A 148 9.85 30.03 5.84
C LEU A 148 9.48 30.11 4.35
N ALA A 149 8.89 29.08 3.76
CA ALA A 149 8.42 29.10 2.39
C ALA A 149 7.35 30.18 2.16
N LEU A 150 6.40 30.31 3.09
CA LEU A 150 5.43 31.42 3.06
C LEU A 150 6.13 32.77 3.14
N SER A 151 7.14 32.92 3.99
CA SER A 151 7.93 34.17 4.10
C SER A 151 8.63 34.51 2.81
N VAL A 152 9.17 33.53 2.08
CA VAL A 152 9.72 33.75 0.72
C VAL A 152 8.64 34.27 -0.23
N THR A 153 7.45 33.64 -0.21
CA THR A 153 6.33 34.06 -1.07
C THR A 153 5.90 35.51 -0.77
N LEU A 154 5.77 35.86 0.53
CA LEU A 154 5.42 37.20 0.97
C LEU A 154 6.45 38.24 0.48
N LEU A 155 7.75 37.92 0.61
CA LEU A 155 8.84 38.80 0.18
C LEU A 155 8.94 38.91 -1.34
N ALA A 156 8.80 37.81 -2.06
CA ALA A 156 8.86 37.78 -3.51
C ALA A 156 7.72 38.59 -4.15
N VAL A 157 6.49 38.36 -3.72
CA VAL A 157 5.31 39.10 -4.19
C VAL A 157 5.43 40.57 -3.78
N GLY A 158 5.82 40.84 -2.53
CA GLY A 158 6.04 42.19 -2.03
C GLY A 158 7.11 42.94 -2.82
N ALA A 159 8.23 42.30 -3.13
CA ALA A 159 9.31 42.89 -3.90
C ALA A 159 8.90 43.23 -5.35
N VAL A 160 8.18 42.30 -6.01
CA VAL A 160 7.67 42.55 -7.38
C VAL A 160 6.69 43.73 -7.39
N VAL A 161 5.74 43.75 -6.44
CA VAL A 161 4.77 44.84 -6.31
C VAL A 161 5.48 46.17 -5.97
N ALA A 162 6.51 46.13 -5.11
CA ALA A 162 7.30 47.30 -4.78
C ALA A 162 8.06 47.86 -6.01
N ILE A 163 8.72 46.97 -6.78
CA ILE A 163 9.44 47.37 -8.02
C ILE A 163 8.48 48.03 -9.00
N VAL A 164 7.38 47.35 -9.33
CA VAL A 164 6.37 47.86 -10.28
C VAL A 164 5.78 49.19 -9.80
N SER A 165 5.40 49.29 -8.51
CA SER A 165 4.81 50.49 -7.95
C SER A 165 5.82 51.65 -7.93
N HIS A 166 7.06 51.49 -7.50
CA HIS A 166 8.07 52.49 -7.51
C HIS A 166 8.42 52.95 -8.94
N TYR A 167 8.40 52.04 -9.92
CA TYR A 167 8.57 52.38 -11.31
C TYR A 167 7.42 53.23 -11.86
N LEU A 168 6.18 52.91 -11.55
CA LEU A 168 4.98 53.63 -11.94
C LEU A 168 4.88 55.02 -11.30
N TYR A 169 5.31 55.15 -10.04
CA TYR A 169 5.24 56.44 -9.31
C TYR A 169 6.54 57.24 -9.35
N GLY A 170 7.52 56.88 -10.19
CA GLY A 170 8.73 57.63 -10.44
C GLY A 170 9.81 57.52 -9.37
N GLY A 171 9.67 56.61 -8.42
CA GLY A 171 10.69 56.32 -7.41
C GLY A 171 11.96 55.72 -8.01
N ILE A 172 11.80 54.94 -9.12
CA ILE A 172 12.87 54.40 -9.95
C ILE A 172 12.80 55.16 -11.29
N SER A 173 13.82 55.95 -11.61
CA SER A 173 13.91 56.70 -12.84
C SER A 173 15.26 56.45 -13.54
N SER A 174 15.34 56.75 -14.84
CA SER A 174 16.56 56.66 -15.63
C SER A 174 16.96 58.04 -16.07
N ASP A 175 18.16 58.47 -15.71
CA ASP A 175 18.81 59.71 -16.21
C ASP A 175 19.97 59.29 -17.11
N GLY A 176 19.71 59.28 -18.42
CA GLY A 176 20.64 58.74 -19.40
C GLY A 176 20.91 57.26 -19.23
N SER A 177 22.16 56.90 -18.96
CA SER A 177 22.58 55.50 -18.70
C SER A 177 22.54 55.09 -17.23
N LYS A 178 22.19 56.03 -16.29
CA LYS A 178 22.20 55.77 -14.84
C LYS A 178 20.78 55.60 -14.31
N VAL A 179 20.59 54.55 -13.47
CA VAL A 179 19.36 54.37 -12.69
C VAL A 179 19.43 55.21 -11.43
N VAL A 180 18.48 56.11 -11.25
CA VAL A 180 18.36 56.96 -10.08
C VAL A 180 17.28 56.43 -9.16
N LEU A 181 17.64 56.16 -7.91
CA LEU A 181 16.76 55.67 -6.86
C LEU A 181 16.51 56.76 -5.81
N THR A 182 15.26 57.06 -5.51
CA THR A 182 14.89 57.92 -4.42
C THR A 182 15.28 57.36 -3.05
N SER A 183 15.44 58.23 -2.05
CA SER A 183 15.75 57.81 -0.69
C SER A 183 14.74 56.79 -0.12
N ARG A 184 13.47 56.93 -0.45
CA ARG A 184 12.40 56.02 -0.01
C ARG A 184 12.53 54.64 -0.67
N VAL A 185 12.88 54.58 -1.95
CA VAL A 185 13.17 53.31 -2.64
C VAL A 185 14.32 52.58 -1.94
N ARG A 186 15.37 53.30 -1.59
CA ARG A 186 16.53 52.75 -0.88
C ARG A 186 16.14 52.16 0.49
N VAL A 187 15.32 52.89 1.27
CA VAL A 187 14.83 52.40 2.57
C VAL A 187 13.93 51.20 2.39
N HIS A 188 12.97 51.26 1.43
CA HIS A 188 12.04 50.13 1.18
C HIS A 188 12.78 48.86 0.79
N PHE A 189 13.68 48.91 -0.20
CA PHE A 189 14.48 47.75 -0.59
C PHE A 189 15.50 47.32 0.46
N GLY A 190 15.99 48.25 1.26
CA GLY A 190 16.81 47.90 2.43
C GLY A 190 16.06 47.10 3.47
N VAL A 191 14.81 47.43 3.78
CA VAL A 191 13.96 46.64 4.68
C VAL A 191 13.64 45.27 4.07
N LEU A 192 13.22 45.24 2.80
CA LEU A 192 12.94 43.94 2.11
C LEU A 192 14.19 43.05 2.05
N GLY A 193 15.37 43.66 1.76
CA GLY A 193 16.64 42.93 1.76
C GLY A 193 17.04 42.40 3.14
N ALA A 194 16.80 43.16 4.21
CA ALA A 194 17.04 42.73 5.58
C ALA A 194 16.14 41.52 5.94
N LEU A 195 14.84 41.60 5.62
CA LEU A 195 13.91 40.52 5.84
C LEU A 195 14.29 39.25 5.01
N ALA A 196 14.69 39.43 3.74
CA ALA A 196 15.16 38.37 2.89
C ALA A 196 16.41 37.68 3.49
N ALA A 197 17.38 38.44 4.00
CA ALA A 197 18.57 37.89 4.65
C ALA A 197 18.22 37.10 5.93
N LEU A 198 17.24 37.55 6.72
CA LEU A 198 16.76 36.81 7.88
C LEU A 198 16.06 35.50 7.48
N VAL A 199 15.28 35.50 6.39
CA VAL A 199 14.68 34.25 5.86
C VAL A 199 15.76 33.29 5.40
N VAL A 200 16.81 33.77 4.70
CA VAL A 200 17.97 32.94 4.33
C VAL A 200 18.67 32.36 5.58
N ALA A 201 18.86 33.17 6.62
CA ALA A 201 19.41 32.73 7.88
C ALA A 201 18.55 31.59 8.50
N GLY A 202 17.21 31.75 8.46
CA GLY A 202 16.28 30.72 8.93
C GLY A 202 16.37 29.40 8.11
N PHE A 203 16.48 29.48 6.79
CA PHE A 203 16.69 28.31 5.93
C PHE A 203 18.00 27.59 6.26
N LEU A 204 19.09 28.33 6.40
CA LEU A 204 20.40 27.78 6.78
C LEU A 204 20.34 27.12 8.18
N TRP A 205 19.62 27.75 9.12
CA TRP A 205 19.45 27.19 10.46
C TRP A 205 18.67 25.88 10.46
N LEU A 206 17.56 25.79 9.70
CA LEU A 206 16.75 24.57 9.60
C LEU A 206 17.46 23.48 8.78
N ARG A 207 18.33 23.85 7.82
CA ARG A 207 19.14 22.88 7.07
C ARG A 207 19.99 21.98 7.96
N ARG A 208 20.40 22.44 9.14
CA ARG A 208 21.14 21.65 10.14
C ARG A 208 20.38 20.40 10.56
N TYR A 209 19.08 20.53 10.80
CA TYR A 209 18.22 19.39 11.17
C TYR A 209 17.95 18.44 9.99
N ASN A 210 17.85 19.01 8.80
CA ASN A 210 17.64 18.23 7.58
C ASN A 210 18.81 17.30 7.24
N MET A 211 20.01 17.57 7.74
CA MET A 211 21.16 16.67 7.56
C MET A 211 20.92 15.28 8.16
N LEU A 212 20.18 15.20 9.26
CA LEU A 212 19.85 13.92 9.89
C LEU A 212 18.85 13.10 9.07
N LEU A 213 18.22 13.74 8.08
CA LEU A 213 17.28 13.14 7.14
C LEU A 213 17.89 12.91 5.75
N ALA A 214 19.19 13.17 5.58
CA ALA A 214 19.88 12.98 4.31
C ALA A 214 19.96 11.49 3.94
N ASN A 215 20.10 11.21 2.66
CA ASN A 215 20.33 9.86 2.16
C ASN A 215 21.70 9.85 1.47
N ASN A 216 22.65 9.13 2.05
CA ASN A 216 23.98 8.92 1.51
C ASN A 216 24.05 7.58 0.77
N GLU A 217 25.09 7.35 -0.02
CA GLU A 217 25.24 6.12 -0.81
C GLU A 217 25.24 4.83 0.05
N LYS A 218 25.81 4.88 1.23
CA LYS A 218 25.98 3.70 2.12
C LYS A 218 24.91 3.59 3.20
N PHE A 219 24.41 4.72 3.72
CA PHE A 219 23.45 4.77 4.82
C PHE A 219 22.67 6.07 4.82
N SER A 220 21.54 6.12 5.52
CA SER A 220 20.73 7.33 5.71
C SER A 220 21.10 8.05 7.00
N GLY A 221 21.03 9.40 6.98
CA GLY A 221 21.41 10.28 8.09
C GLY A 221 22.65 11.10 7.79
N ALA A 222 23.09 11.88 8.76
CA ALA A 222 24.31 12.70 8.66
C ALA A 222 25.58 11.84 8.71
N SER A 223 26.53 12.14 7.82
CA SER A 223 27.86 11.50 7.75
C SER A 223 28.87 12.18 8.67
N PHE A 224 30.07 11.61 8.80
CA PHE A 224 31.19 12.26 9.47
C PHE A 224 31.48 13.66 8.91
N THR A 225 31.48 13.78 7.61
CA THR A 225 31.72 15.07 6.90
C THR A 225 30.60 16.06 7.20
N ASP A 226 29.36 15.61 7.27
CA ASP A 226 28.22 16.49 7.57
C ASP A 226 28.34 17.10 8.96
N ILE A 227 28.68 16.31 9.97
CA ILE A 227 28.72 16.76 11.36
C ILE A 227 29.99 17.58 11.64
N ASN A 228 31.16 17.17 11.10
CA ASN A 228 32.43 17.80 11.46
C ASN A 228 32.82 18.96 10.52
N ALA A 229 32.26 19.05 9.32
CA ALA A 229 32.56 20.10 8.37
C ALA A 229 31.33 20.93 7.97
N SER A 230 30.27 20.29 7.46
CA SER A 230 29.13 20.99 6.91
C SER A 230 28.30 21.69 7.99
N LEU A 231 28.05 21.05 9.15
CA LEU A 231 27.23 21.60 10.22
C LEU A 231 27.82 22.87 10.86
N PRO A 232 29.11 22.93 11.26
CA PRO A 232 29.73 24.17 11.70
C PRO A 232 29.68 25.25 10.67
N GLY A 233 29.95 24.90 9.42
CA GLY A 233 29.95 25.84 8.29
C GLY A 233 28.59 26.48 8.03
N ILE A 234 27.54 25.69 7.97
CA ILE A 234 26.17 26.20 7.80
C ILE A 234 25.74 27.06 8.97
N THR A 235 26.20 26.74 10.19
CA THR A 235 25.93 27.55 11.38
C THR A 235 26.57 28.94 11.26
N ILE A 236 27.84 29.00 10.86
CA ILE A 236 28.54 30.27 10.60
C ILE A 236 27.83 31.06 9.49
N LEU A 237 27.43 30.42 8.40
CA LEU A 237 26.72 31.08 7.31
C LEU A 237 25.34 31.62 7.73
N SER A 238 24.63 30.93 8.60
CA SER A 238 23.37 31.42 9.16
C SER A 238 23.58 32.71 9.97
N LEU A 239 24.62 32.76 10.81
CA LEU A 239 24.98 33.94 11.57
C LEU A 239 25.45 35.10 10.64
N ALA A 240 26.23 34.81 9.60
CA ALA A 240 26.63 35.75 8.60
C ALA A 240 25.43 36.37 7.85
N ALA A 241 24.41 35.56 7.55
CA ALA A 241 23.17 36.06 6.93
C ALA A 241 22.42 37.05 7.86
N VAL A 242 22.43 36.81 9.18
CA VAL A 242 21.90 37.81 10.15
C VAL A 242 22.71 39.09 10.15
N LEU A 243 24.05 39.01 10.02
CA LEU A 243 24.88 40.21 9.89
C LEU A 243 24.58 41.00 8.60
N ILE A 244 24.34 40.28 7.49
CA ILE A 244 23.91 40.89 6.23
C ILE A 244 22.58 41.62 6.40
N ALA A 245 21.63 41.08 7.16
CA ALA A 245 20.38 41.77 7.45
C ALA A 245 20.66 43.12 8.16
N GLY A 246 21.60 43.14 9.11
CA GLY A 246 22.09 44.38 9.75
C GLY A 246 22.72 45.38 8.75
N LEU A 247 23.50 44.87 7.78
CA LEU A 247 24.10 45.73 6.73
C LEU A 247 23.04 46.32 5.80
N PHE A 248 21.95 45.59 5.50
CA PHE A 248 20.81 46.13 4.75
C PHE A 248 20.11 47.26 5.52
N VAL A 249 19.94 47.11 6.84
CA VAL A 249 19.40 48.21 7.69
C VAL A 249 20.31 49.43 7.68
N LEU A 250 21.63 49.23 7.77
CA LEU A 250 22.60 50.32 7.66
C LEU A 250 22.56 51.01 6.27
N ALA A 251 22.43 50.22 5.21
CA ALA A 251 22.28 50.75 3.86
C ALA A 251 20.97 51.53 3.70
N ALA A 252 19.88 51.08 4.31
CA ALA A 252 18.59 51.79 4.31
C ALA A 252 18.71 53.16 5.00
N VAL A 253 19.31 53.23 6.20
CA VAL A 253 19.37 54.43 7.04
C VAL A 253 20.48 55.39 6.56
N LYS A 254 21.69 54.86 6.33
CA LYS A 254 22.88 55.69 6.02
C LYS A 254 23.30 55.69 4.56
N GLY A 255 22.62 54.98 3.68
CA GLY A 255 22.97 54.90 2.27
C GLY A 255 24.25 54.09 1.94
N LEU A 256 24.74 53.28 2.88
CA LEU A 256 26.03 52.57 2.78
C LEU A 256 25.97 51.26 2.01
N TRP A 257 25.36 51.28 0.83
CA TRP A 257 25.13 50.04 0.00
C TRP A 257 26.41 49.31 -0.38
N LYS A 258 27.55 49.99 -0.47
CA LYS A 258 28.84 49.35 -0.78
C LYS A 258 29.18 48.23 0.23
N PHE A 259 28.94 48.47 1.52
CA PHE A 259 29.23 47.46 2.55
C PHE A 259 28.29 46.23 2.47
N THR A 260 27.02 46.47 2.13
CA THR A 260 26.06 45.38 1.94
C THR A 260 26.47 44.50 0.74
N VAL A 261 26.84 45.10 -0.40
CA VAL A 261 27.29 44.35 -1.59
C VAL A 261 28.56 43.56 -1.26
N ILE A 262 29.54 44.20 -0.62
CA ILE A 262 30.78 43.53 -0.19
C ILE A 262 30.46 42.39 0.79
N GLY A 263 29.58 42.63 1.78
CA GLY A 263 29.15 41.62 2.73
C GLY A 263 28.51 40.41 2.08
N ILE A 264 27.60 40.62 1.11
CA ILE A 264 26.98 39.54 0.30
C ILE A 264 28.06 38.77 -0.48
N ALA A 265 28.97 39.49 -1.18
CA ALA A 265 30.02 38.86 -1.98
C ALA A 265 30.96 37.99 -1.11
N VAL A 266 31.40 38.52 0.04
CA VAL A 266 32.24 37.79 1.00
C VAL A 266 31.49 36.54 1.54
N THR A 267 30.22 36.69 1.91
CA THR A 267 29.44 35.58 2.42
C THR A 267 29.15 34.54 1.32
N ALA A 268 28.97 34.96 0.06
CA ALA A 268 28.80 34.03 -1.06
C ALA A 268 30.09 33.21 -1.30
N VAL A 269 31.26 33.88 -1.30
CA VAL A 269 32.58 33.20 -1.43
C VAL A 269 32.81 32.27 -0.21
N ALA A 270 32.58 32.75 1.00
CA ALA A 270 32.67 31.95 2.20
C ALA A 270 31.69 30.74 2.13
N GLY A 271 30.48 30.96 1.63
CA GLY A 271 29.48 29.93 1.39
C GLY A 271 30.00 28.82 0.48
N LEU A 272 30.58 29.18 -0.67
CA LEU A 272 31.20 28.22 -1.59
C LEU A 272 32.32 27.42 -0.91
N VAL A 273 33.17 28.09 -0.18
CA VAL A 273 34.28 27.41 0.54
C VAL A 273 33.77 26.46 1.59
N VAL A 274 32.84 26.92 2.41
CA VAL A 274 32.32 26.18 3.58
C VAL A 274 31.39 25.03 3.20
N THR A 275 30.56 25.21 2.14
CA THR A 275 29.60 24.18 1.73
C THR A 275 30.15 23.21 0.68
N THR A 276 31.25 23.53 0.03
CA THR A 276 31.81 22.70 -1.05
C THR A 276 33.27 22.34 -0.81
N ALA A 277 34.19 23.32 -0.69
CA ALA A 277 35.61 23.05 -0.62
C ALA A 277 36.04 22.31 0.65
N ILE A 278 35.60 22.79 1.83
CA ILE A 278 35.94 22.17 3.12
C ILE A 278 35.35 20.76 3.22
N PRO A 279 34.03 20.52 2.99
CA PRO A 279 33.46 19.18 2.98
C PRO A 279 34.14 18.23 1.99
N TYR A 280 34.44 18.71 0.76
CA TYR A 280 35.16 17.89 -0.23
C TYR A 280 36.55 17.48 0.27
N PHE A 281 37.32 18.41 0.87
CA PHE A 281 38.63 18.13 1.42
C PHE A 281 38.57 17.11 2.57
N VAL A 282 37.63 17.31 3.52
CA VAL A 282 37.41 16.38 4.65
C VAL A 282 37.01 15.00 4.11
N GLN A 283 36.06 14.95 3.19
CA GLN A 283 35.59 13.67 2.60
C GLN A 283 36.73 12.97 1.86
N ARG A 284 37.46 13.66 1.01
CA ARG A 284 38.47 13.05 0.12
C ARG A 284 39.71 12.61 0.88
N PHE A 285 40.21 13.40 1.82
CA PHE A 285 41.51 13.18 2.46
C PHE A 285 41.42 12.59 3.87
N GLN A 286 40.32 12.79 4.59
CA GLN A 286 40.17 12.26 5.95
C GLN A 286 39.23 11.06 6.01
N VAL A 287 38.07 11.10 5.30
CA VAL A 287 37.05 10.06 5.39
C VAL A 287 37.38 8.90 4.43
N VAL A 288 37.51 9.13 3.13
CA VAL A 288 37.67 8.06 2.15
C VAL A 288 38.80 7.06 2.48
N PRO A 289 39.99 7.47 2.96
CA PRO A 289 41.04 6.52 3.33
C PRO A 289 40.73 5.69 4.57
N ASN A 290 39.85 6.17 5.47
CA ASN A 290 39.52 5.56 6.76
C ASN A 290 38.01 5.47 6.98
N ALA A 291 37.24 5.24 5.90
CA ALA A 291 35.79 5.41 5.93
C ALA A 291 35.08 4.46 6.93
N ALA A 292 35.47 3.19 6.98
CA ALA A 292 34.90 2.21 7.90
C ALA A 292 35.03 2.59 9.38
N GLU A 293 36.10 3.31 9.74
CA GLU A 293 36.31 3.78 11.11
C GLU A 293 35.59 5.08 11.38
N LYS A 294 35.74 6.07 10.46
CA LYS A 294 35.18 7.42 10.61
C LYS A 294 33.64 7.42 10.57
N GLU A 295 33.05 6.61 9.71
CA GLU A 295 31.59 6.51 9.55
C GLU A 295 30.94 5.51 10.53
N SER A 296 31.72 4.69 11.23
CA SER A 296 31.20 3.63 12.11
C SER A 296 30.12 4.12 13.09
N THR A 297 30.34 5.25 13.78
CA THR A 297 29.37 5.82 14.70
C THR A 297 28.07 6.23 14.02
N PHE A 298 28.16 6.80 12.84
CA PHE A 298 26.98 7.29 12.08
C PHE A 298 26.20 6.13 11.46
N ILE A 299 26.91 5.12 10.98
CA ILE A 299 26.31 3.86 10.52
C ILE A 299 25.58 3.16 11.67
N GLN A 300 26.19 3.09 12.86
CA GLN A 300 25.52 2.47 14.02
C GLN A 300 24.25 3.23 14.42
N ARG A 301 24.25 4.58 14.33
CA ARG A 301 23.04 5.39 14.54
C ARG A 301 21.96 5.08 13.48
N ASN A 302 22.37 4.94 12.22
CA ASN A 302 21.46 4.55 11.13
C ASN A 302 20.87 3.15 11.39
N ILE A 303 21.69 2.15 11.75
CA ILE A 303 21.22 0.79 12.05
C ILE A 303 20.18 0.86 13.19
N ASN A 304 20.51 1.47 14.31
CA ASN A 304 19.63 1.53 15.48
C ASN A 304 18.32 2.28 15.17
N ALA A 305 18.41 3.42 14.48
CA ALA A 305 17.24 4.20 14.09
C ALA A 305 16.33 3.45 13.10
N THR A 306 16.92 2.73 12.14
CA THR A 306 16.17 1.93 11.16
C THR A 306 15.46 0.76 11.84
N LEU A 307 16.16 0.00 12.67
CA LEU A 307 15.54 -1.11 13.40
C LEU A 307 14.37 -0.63 14.26
N ALA A 308 14.54 0.47 14.99
CA ALA A 308 13.47 1.06 15.79
C ALA A 308 12.32 1.61 14.94
N ALA A 309 12.60 2.31 13.83
CA ALA A 309 11.59 2.94 12.99
C ALA A 309 10.70 1.92 12.26
N TYR A 310 11.19 0.73 11.99
CA TYR A 310 10.48 -0.33 11.27
C TYR A 310 10.04 -1.51 12.15
N GLY A 311 10.22 -1.41 13.49
CA GLY A 311 9.84 -2.46 14.44
C GLY A 311 10.66 -3.74 14.29
N LEU A 312 11.96 -3.60 14.00
CA LEU A 312 12.92 -4.67 13.80
C LEU A 312 13.89 -4.85 15.00
N ASP A 313 13.72 -4.06 16.03
CA ASP A 313 14.56 -4.06 17.25
C ASP A 313 14.39 -5.34 18.09
N ASN A 314 13.30 -6.08 17.91
CA ASN A 314 12.96 -7.29 18.66
C ASN A 314 12.99 -8.58 17.80
N VAL A 315 13.71 -8.60 16.69
CA VAL A 315 13.86 -9.81 15.87
C VAL A 315 14.64 -10.86 16.63
N LYS A 316 14.05 -12.05 16.82
CA LYS A 316 14.74 -13.20 17.41
C LYS A 316 15.59 -13.89 16.36
N LYS A 317 16.90 -13.80 16.49
CA LYS A 317 17.86 -14.48 15.63
C LYS A 317 18.27 -15.82 16.26
N SER A 318 18.42 -16.83 15.43
CA SER A 318 18.94 -18.13 15.82
C SER A 318 19.74 -18.77 14.69
N GLU A 319 20.85 -19.42 15.04
CA GLU A 319 21.60 -20.26 14.11
C GLU A 319 20.83 -21.56 13.82
N TYR A 320 20.87 -22.04 12.59
CA TYR A 320 20.18 -23.23 12.16
C TYR A 320 21.11 -24.18 11.43
N LYS A 321 21.36 -25.38 11.99
CA LYS A 321 22.38 -26.31 11.48
C LYS A 321 22.14 -26.81 10.06
N ALA A 322 20.94 -26.69 9.51
CA ALA A 322 20.54 -27.04 8.14
C ALA A 322 20.99 -28.45 7.74
N GLN A 323 20.35 -29.49 8.27
CA GLN A 323 20.59 -30.86 7.84
C GLN A 323 20.38 -31.00 6.33
N THR A 324 21.27 -31.71 5.65
CA THR A 324 21.29 -31.82 4.20
C THR A 324 20.72 -33.12 3.66
N ASP A 325 20.66 -34.16 4.49
CA ASP A 325 20.24 -35.49 4.08
C ASP A 325 18.91 -35.88 4.74
N ALA A 326 18.00 -36.46 3.95
CA ALA A 326 16.70 -36.92 4.38
C ALA A 326 16.79 -38.35 4.95
N ALA A 327 16.15 -38.59 6.10
CA ALA A 327 16.07 -39.89 6.75
C ALA A 327 14.64 -40.24 7.13
N ALA A 328 14.32 -41.55 7.16
CA ALA A 328 13.00 -42.05 7.58
C ALA A 328 12.66 -41.60 9.00
N GLY A 329 11.39 -41.24 9.22
CA GLY A 329 10.87 -40.81 10.52
C GLY A 329 11.26 -39.39 10.94
N GLN A 330 12.01 -38.68 10.13
CA GLN A 330 12.62 -37.37 10.45
C GLN A 330 11.57 -36.26 10.69
N LEU A 331 10.42 -36.33 10.03
CA LEU A 331 9.35 -35.33 10.16
C LEU A 331 8.36 -35.59 11.31
N ARG A 332 8.62 -36.60 12.13
CA ARG A 332 7.67 -37.01 13.21
C ARG A 332 7.47 -35.91 14.26
N SER A 333 8.51 -35.11 14.55
CA SER A 333 8.43 -33.94 15.43
C SER A 333 7.68 -32.76 14.80
N ASP A 334 7.57 -32.70 13.47
CA ASP A 334 6.95 -31.64 12.70
C ASP A 334 5.55 -32.00 12.17
N ALA A 335 4.93 -33.04 12.74
CA ALA A 335 3.63 -33.58 12.30
C ALA A 335 2.52 -32.52 12.27
N GLU A 336 2.50 -31.56 13.23
CA GLU A 336 1.54 -30.46 13.23
C GLU A 336 1.73 -29.52 12.02
N THR A 337 2.97 -29.24 11.63
CA THR A 337 3.30 -28.44 10.46
C THR A 337 2.91 -29.19 9.18
N THR A 338 3.30 -30.47 9.05
CA THR A 338 3.02 -31.25 7.83
C THR A 338 1.51 -31.45 7.64
N ALA A 339 0.72 -31.57 8.72
CA ALA A 339 -0.73 -31.68 8.67
C ALA A 339 -1.44 -30.44 8.09
N GLN A 340 -0.82 -29.27 8.13
CA GLN A 340 -1.39 -28.02 7.64
C GLN A 340 -0.70 -27.54 6.35
N LEU A 341 0.28 -28.28 5.81
CA LEU A 341 0.96 -27.89 4.57
C LEU A 341 -0.04 -27.72 3.43
N ARG A 342 -0.02 -26.54 2.84
CA ARG A 342 -0.96 -26.17 1.79
C ARG A 342 -0.54 -26.74 0.45
N VAL A 343 -1.42 -27.55 -0.14
CA VAL A 343 -1.30 -28.08 -1.52
C VAL A 343 -2.11 -27.27 -2.53
N LEU A 344 -3.09 -26.46 -2.07
CA LEU A 344 -3.86 -25.56 -2.91
C LEU A 344 -3.20 -24.20 -3.02
N ASP A 345 -2.80 -23.79 -4.24
CA ASP A 345 -2.23 -22.47 -4.51
C ASP A 345 -3.35 -21.46 -4.79
N PRO A 346 -3.57 -20.45 -3.91
CA PRO A 346 -4.64 -19.47 -4.06
C PRO A 346 -4.47 -18.56 -5.30
N ASN A 347 -3.27 -18.53 -5.91
CA ASN A 347 -3.01 -17.74 -7.10
C ASN A 347 -3.34 -18.51 -8.41
N ILE A 348 -3.52 -19.82 -8.32
CA ILE A 348 -3.76 -20.69 -9.48
C ILE A 348 -5.20 -21.19 -9.54
N ILE A 349 -5.81 -21.52 -8.40
CA ILE A 349 -7.10 -22.23 -8.37
C ILE A 349 -8.35 -21.34 -8.51
N SER A 350 -8.21 -20.03 -8.75
CA SER A 350 -9.36 -19.15 -8.97
C SER A 350 -10.22 -19.55 -10.18
N PRO A 351 -9.67 -19.98 -11.33
CA PRO A 351 -10.47 -20.55 -12.43
C PRO A 351 -11.24 -21.80 -12.01
N THR A 352 -10.69 -22.65 -11.14
CA THR A 352 -11.37 -23.84 -10.61
C THR A 352 -12.56 -23.45 -9.72
N PHE A 353 -12.39 -22.49 -8.82
CA PHE A 353 -13.51 -21.90 -8.04
C PHE A 353 -14.57 -21.33 -8.97
N THR A 354 -14.16 -20.64 -10.03
CA THR A 354 -15.06 -20.07 -11.02
C THR A 354 -15.85 -21.16 -11.74
N GLN A 355 -15.21 -22.21 -12.20
CA GLN A 355 -15.87 -23.30 -12.92
C GLN A 355 -16.85 -24.07 -12.04
N LEU A 356 -16.45 -24.43 -10.81
CA LEU A 356 -17.21 -25.29 -9.94
C LEU A 356 -18.28 -24.54 -9.14
N GLN A 357 -18.06 -23.24 -8.82
CA GLN A 357 -18.86 -22.52 -7.85
C GLN A 357 -19.44 -21.17 -8.32
N ARG A 358 -19.16 -20.71 -9.55
CA ARG A 358 -19.67 -19.42 -10.05
C ARG A 358 -21.20 -19.43 -10.25
N ASN A 359 -21.76 -20.56 -10.71
CA ASN A 359 -23.17 -20.81 -10.96
C ASN A 359 -23.81 -19.97 -12.09
N ARG A 360 -23.49 -18.69 -12.21
CA ARG A 360 -24.01 -17.76 -13.23
C ARG A 360 -22.91 -16.83 -13.73
N PRO A 361 -22.97 -16.36 -14.99
CA PRO A 361 -21.93 -15.52 -15.58
C PRO A 361 -21.80 -14.14 -14.93
N TYR A 362 -22.85 -13.63 -14.29
CA TYR A 362 -22.84 -12.36 -13.55
C TYR A 362 -22.19 -12.45 -12.17
N TYR A 363 -21.56 -13.57 -11.82
CA TYR A 363 -20.69 -13.70 -10.65
C TYR A 363 -19.25 -13.93 -11.06
N SER A 364 -18.31 -13.49 -10.26
CA SER A 364 -16.89 -13.77 -10.37
C SER A 364 -16.24 -13.96 -9.02
N PHE A 365 -15.09 -14.64 -9.02
CA PHE A 365 -14.17 -14.69 -7.89
C PHE A 365 -12.94 -13.82 -8.19
N ASP A 366 -12.27 -13.39 -7.14
CA ASP A 366 -10.99 -12.70 -7.29
C ASP A 366 -9.99 -13.59 -8.02
N GLN A 367 -9.12 -12.98 -8.83
CA GLN A 367 -8.03 -13.72 -9.49
C GLN A 367 -7.06 -14.34 -8.49
N GLN A 368 -6.91 -13.70 -7.35
CA GLN A 368 -6.05 -14.09 -6.26
C GLN A 368 -6.89 -14.36 -5.03
N LEU A 369 -7.09 -15.64 -4.69
CA LEU A 369 -7.88 -16.05 -3.55
C LEU A 369 -7.14 -15.70 -2.24
N SER A 370 -7.88 -15.57 -1.16
CA SER A 370 -7.32 -15.28 0.16
C SER A 370 -7.05 -16.56 0.95
N VAL A 371 -5.99 -16.57 1.72
CA VAL A 371 -5.73 -17.61 2.73
C VAL A 371 -6.22 -17.10 4.07
N ASP A 372 -6.94 -17.91 4.83
CA ASP A 372 -7.39 -17.58 6.17
C ASP A 372 -7.40 -18.84 7.04
N ARG A 373 -7.62 -18.70 8.34
CA ARG A 373 -7.65 -19.81 9.29
C ARG A 373 -8.98 -19.86 10.00
N TYR A 374 -9.67 -20.99 9.89
CA TYR A 374 -10.94 -21.26 10.56
C TYR A 374 -10.84 -22.45 11.51
N THR A 375 -11.54 -22.38 12.63
CA THR A 375 -11.75 -23.54 13.50
C THR A 375 -12.95 -24.32 12.99
N ILE A 376 -12.68 -25.47 12.34
CA ILE A 376 -13.70 -26.32 11.75
C ILE A 376 -13.78 -27.62 12.58
N LYS A 377 -14.97 -27.91 13.13
CA LYS A 377 -15.18 -29.06 14.02
C LYS A 377 -14.17 -29.13 15.16
N GLY A 378 -13.84 -27.98 15.74
CA GLY A 378 -12.91 -27.86 16.87
C GLY A 378 -11.42 -27.89 16.51
N THR A 379 -11.07 -28.02 15.21
CA THR A 379 -9.67 -28.05 14.74
C THR A 379 -9.37 -26.82 13.90
N PRO A 380 -8.31 -26.04 14.22
CA PRO A 380 -7.84 -24.97 13.36
C PRO A 380 -7.35 -25.52 12.01
N ARG A 381 -7.78 -24.93 10.91
CA ARG A 381 -7.45 -25.33 9.54
C ARG A 381 -7.04 -24.13 8.69
N ASP A 382 -5.94 -24.25 7.98
CA ASP A 382 -5.58 -23.30 6.95
C ASP A 382 -6.48 -23.51 5.73
N THR A 383 -7.11 -22.44 5.26
CA THR A 383 -8.17 -22.49 4.25
C THR A 383 -7.92 -21.50 3.12
N VAL A 384 -8.50 -21.77 1.96
CA VAL A 384 -8.56 -20.84 0.84
C VAL A 384 -9.99 -20.35 0.70
N ILE A 385 -10.19 -19.03 0.73
CA ILE A 385 -11.51 -18.39 0.74
C ILE A 385 -11.62 -17.31 -0.33
N SER A 386 -12.80 -17.20 -0.93
CA SER A 386 -13.15 -16.10 -1.84
C SER A 386 -14.64 -15.76 -1.75
N VAL A 387 -14.93 -14.51 -2.06
CA VAL A 387 -16.30 -14.00 -2.15
C VAL A 387 -16.79 -14.11 -3.58
N ARG A 388 -18.05 -14.53 -3.75
CA ARG A 388 -18.71 -14.51 -5.06
C ARG A 388 -19.23 -13.11 -5.30
N GLU A 389 -18.44 -12.28 -6.00
CA GLU A 389 -18.76 -10.88 -6.28
C GLU A 389 -19.58 -10.74 -7.57
N LEU A 390 -20.26 -9.61 -7.71
CA LEU A 390 -21.02 -9.25 -8.89
C LEU A 390 -20.07 -8.92 -10.05
N ASN A 391 -20.37 -9.48 -11.24
CA ASN A 391 -19.63 -9.23 -12.47
C ASN A 391 -20.60 -8.91 -13.63
N LEU A 392 -20.89 -7.64 -13.82
CA LEU A 392 -21.77 -7.20 -14.92
C LEU A 392 -21.20 -7.50 -16.31
N ASN A 393 -19.88 -7.60 -16.46
CA ASN A 393 -19.24 -7.94 -17.74
C ASN A 393 -19.52 -9.40 -18.19
N GLY A 394 -20.03 -10.23 -17.29
CA GLY A 394 -20.50 -11.57 -17.63
C GLY A 394 -21.89 -11.61 -18.26
N LEU A 395 -22.61 -10.48 -18.29
CA LEU A 395 -23.91 -10.36 -18.96
C LEU A 395 -23.73 -10.12 -20.47
N SER A 396 -24.64 -10.62 -21.28
CA SER A 396 -24.67 -10.31 -22.71
C SER A 396 -25.08 -8.86 -22.97
N GLU A 397 -24.70 -8.28 -24.10
CA GLU A 397 -25.03 -6.90 -24.46
C GLU A 397 -26.51 -6.58 -24.33
N GLY A 398 -27.39 -7.49 -24.74
CA GLY A 398 -28.84 -7.30 -24.64
C GLY A 398 -29.39 -7.31 -23.21
N GLN A 399 -28.62 -7.80 -22.24
CA GLN A 399 -28.93 -7.77 -20.81
C GLN A 399 -28.38 -6.53 -20.10
N ARG A 400 -27.44 -5.80 -20.74
CA ARG A 400 -26.80 -4.59 -20.19
C ARG A 400 -27.71 -3.39 -20.46
N THR A 401 -28.68 -3.16 -19.58
CA THR A 401 -29.56 -1.99 -19.57
C THR A 401 -29.36 -1.23 -18.27
N TRP A 402 -29.68 0.05 -18.25
CA TRP A 402 -29.59 0.85 -17.02
C TRP A 402 -30.34 0.19 -15.85
N VAL A 403 -31.56 -0.29 -16.11
CA VAL A 403 -32.39 -0.97 -15.10
C VAL A 403 -31.68 -2.21 -14.54
N ASN A 404 -31.15 -3.05 -15.42
CA ASN A 404 -30.43 -4.26 -15.01
C ASN A 404 -29.14 -3.94 -14.23
N ASP A 405 -28.32 -3.06 -14.78
CA ASP A 405 -27.00 -2.77 -14.24
C ASP A 405 -27.06 -2.03 -12.88
N HIS A 406 -28.14 -1.21 -12.68
CA HIS A 406 -28.21 -0.37 -11.49
C HIS A 406 -29.31 -0.76 -10.49
N THR A 407 -30.33 -1.55 -10.89
CA THR A 407 -31.47 -1.85 -10.00
C THR A 407 -31.77 -3.34 -9.82
N VAL A 408 -31.36 -4.21 -10.75
CA VAL A 408 -31.59 -5.66 -10.70
C VAL A 408 -30.35 -6.40 -10.20
N TYR A 409 -29.23 -6.22 -10.86
CA TYR A 409 -27.96 -6.85 -10.47
C TYR A 409 -27.20 -5.91 -9.50
N THR A 410 -27.57 -5.94 -8.23
CA THR A 410 -27.08 -4.98 -7.22
C THR A 410 -26.01 -5.53 -6.29
N HIS A 411 -25.89 -6.87 -6.16
CA HIS A 411 -24.98 -7.51 -5.19
C HIS A 411 -24.50 -8.88 -5.65
N GLY A 412 -23.36 -9.29 -5.09
CA GLY A 412 -22.85 -10.64 -5.14
C GLY A 412 -23.47 -11.53 -4.03
N PHE A 413 -23.09 -12.82 -3.95
CA PHE A 413 -23.75 -13.73 -3.02
C PHE A 413 -22.82 -14.79 -2.45
N GLY A 414 -22.53 -14.68 -1.17
CA GLY A 414 -21.89 -15.70 -0.35
C GLY A 414 -20.39 -15.86 -0.56
N VAL A 415 -19.79 -16.67 0.29
CA VAL A 415 -18.40 -17.09 0.21
C VAL A 415 -18.30 -18.53 -0.20
N VAL A 416 -17.18 -18.87 -0.81
CA VAL A 416 -16.73 -20.21 -1.11
C VAL A 416 -15.40 -20.43 -0.43
N SER A 417 -15.26 -21.54 0.29
CA SER A 417 -14.03 -21.87 1.00
C SER A 417 -13.71 -23.35 0.91
N ALA A 418 -12.41 -23.65 0.73
CA ALA A 418 -11.87 -25.00 0.65
C ALA A 418 -10.75 -25.19 1.69
N TYR A 419 -10.52 -26.42 2.11
CA TYR A 419 -9.33 -26.77 2.88
C TYR A 419 -8.07 -26.51 2.06
N GLY A 420 -7.05 -25.90 2.64
CA GLY A 420 -5.81 -25.59 1.95
C GLY A 420 -4.88 -26.80 1.75
N ASN A 421 -4.99 -27.78 2.60
CA ASN A 421 -4.08 -28.91 2.76
C ASN A 421 -4.57 -30.24 2.16
N THR A 422 -5.69 -30.24 1.44
CA THR A 422 -6.24 -31.46 0.83
C THR A 422 -7.04 -31.14 -0.42
N THR A 423 -7.16 -32.13 -1.30
CA THR A 423 -7.97 -32.12 -2.52
C THR A 423 -8.98 -33.29 -2.49
N THR A 424 -9.89 -33.33 -3.45
CA THR A 424 -10.67 -34.54 -3.75
C THR A 424 -9.80 -35.55 -4.50
N SER A 425 -10.29 -36.78 -4.70
CA SER A 425 -9.63 -37.81 -5.52
C SER A 425 -9.34 -37.40 -6.96
N ASP A 426 -10.09 -36.42 -7.47
CA ASP A 426 -9.92 -35.89 -8.83
C ASP A 426 -9.01 -34.64 -8.88
N GLY A 427 -8.38 -34.27 -7.75
CA GLY A 427 -7.48 -33.10 -7.65
C GLY A 427 -8.19 -31.75 -7.55
N GLU A 428 -9.51 -31.74 -7.35
CA GLU A 428 -10.30 -30.52 -7.16
C GLU A 428 -10.23 -30.05 -5.70
N PRO A 429 -10.48 -28.73 -5.43
CA PRO A 429 -10.55 -28.22 -4.07
C PRO A 429 -11.63 -28.92 -3.23
N SER A 430 -11.28 -29.35 -2.02
CA SER A 430 -12.23 -29.93 -1.05
C SER A 430 -12.98 -28.80 -0.34
N PHE A 431 -14.18 -28.44 -0.84
CA PHE A 431 -14.98 -27.35 -0.31
C PHE A 431 -15.69 -27.72 0.99
N PHE A 432 -15.58 -26.89 2.03
CA PHE A 432 -16.37 -26.98 3.26
C PHE A 432 -17.43 -25.88 3.38
N GLN A 433 -17.36 -24.87 2.50
CA GLN A 433 -18.37 -23.83 2.33
C GLN A 433 -18.59 -23.59 0.85
N GLN A 434 -19.82 -23.79 0.35
CA GLN A 434 -20.12 -23.78 -1.09
C GLN A 434 -21.61 -23.54 -1.38
N GLY A 435 -21.96 -23.51 -2.68
CA GLY A 435 -23.34 -23.51 -3.17
C GLY A 435 -24.02 -22.13 -3.19
N ILE A 436 -25.23 -22.12 -3.74
CA ILE A 436 -26.20 -21.03 -3.69
C ILE A 436 -27.60 -21.65 -3.46
N PRO A 437 -28.26 -21.38 -2.32
CA PRO A 437 -27.78 -20.59 -1.16
C PRO A 437 -26.51 -21.20 -0.56
N SER A 438 -25.71 -20.33 0.07
CA SER A 438 -24.44 -20.75 0.67
C SER A 438 -24.65 -21.71 1.85
N THR A 439 -24.02 -22.87 1.82
CA THR A 439 -24.10 -23.93 2.83
C THR A 439 -22.72 -24.42 3.22
N GLY A 440 -22.56 -24.87 4.47
CA GLY A 440 -21.29 -25.41 4.95
C GLY A 440 -21.04 -25.14 6.44
N GLU A 441 -19.77 -25.23 6.83
CA GLU A 441 -19.32 -25.23 8.23
C GLU A 441 -19.17 -23.82 8.86
N LEU A 442 -19.29 -22.73 8.07
CA LEU A 442 -19.17 -21.36 8.60
C LEU A 442 -20.41 -20.90 9.37
N GLY A 443 -21.48 -21.70 9.34
CA GLY A 443 -22.76 -21.38 10.03
C GLY A 443 -23.61 -20.37 9.27
N LYS A 444 -24.61 -19.81 9.95
CA LYS A 444 -25.53 -18.83 9.37
C LYS A 444 -24.90 -17.43 9.37
N TYR A 445 -24.86 -16.79 8.22
CA TYR A 445 -24.37 -15.43 8.04
C TYR A 445 -25.20 -14.68 6.99
N GLU A 446 -25.04 -13.33 6.91
CA GLU A 446 -25.63 -12.52 5.82
C GLU A 446 -24.78 -12.70 4.54
N PRO A 447 -25.31 -13.36 3.48
CA PRO A 447 -24.49 -13.73 2.32
C PRO A 447 -24.43 -12.66 1.21
N ARG A 448 -25.29 -11.62 1.27
CA ARG A 448 -25.36 -10.62 0.20
C ARG A 448 -24.18 -9.66 0.25
N VAL A 449 -23.55 -9.42 -0.88
CA VAL A 449 -22.33 -8.63 -1.04
C VAL A 449 -22.66 -7.38 -1.83
N TYR A 450 -23.15 -6.37 -1.15
CA TYR A 450 -23.41 -5.06 -1.75
C TYR A 450 -22.15 -4.21 -1.84
N PHE A 451 -21.16 -4.45 -0.99
CA PHE A 451 -19.89 -3.76 -0.95
C PHE A 451 -18.75 -4.75 -1.17
N GLY A 452 -18.05 -4.61 -2.29
CA GLY A 452 -16.97 -5.50 -2.72
C GLY A 452 -16.08 -4.83 -3.77
N LYS A 453 -14.98 -5.49 -4.11
CA LYS A 453 -13.94 -4.96 -5.00
C LYS A 453 -14.37 -4.83 -6.46
N SER A 454 -15.30 -5.69 -6.89
CA SER A 454 -15.81 -5.77 -8.27
C SER A 454 -17.19 -5.14 -8.43
N SER A 455 -17.69 -4.45 -7.41
CA SER A 455 -19.01 -3.80 -7.45
C SER A 455 -19.06 -2.68 -8.49
N PRO A 456 -20.20 -2.46 -9.18
CA PRO A 456 -20.41 -1.35 -10.11
C PRO A 456 -20.21 0.02 -9.44
N ASP A 457 -20.01 1.07 -10.26
CA ASP A 457 -19.79 2.45 -9.79
C ASP A 457 -20.89 2.91 -8.84
N TYR A 458 -22.17 2.60 -9.20
CA TYR A 458 -23.29 2.79 -8.29
C TYR A 458 -24.38 1.74 -8.51
N SER A 459 -25.23 1.54 -7.52
CA SER A 459 -26.49 0.81 -7.60
C SER A 459 -27.58 1.53 -6.84
N VAL A 460 -28.80 1.48 -7.34
CA VAL A 460 -30.00 1.99 -6.67
C VAL A 460 -30.72 0.82 -6.04
N VAL A 461 -30.86 0.84 -4.75
CA VAL A 461 -31.42 -0.25 -3.93
C VAL A 461 -32.54 0.26 -3.03
N GLY A 462 -33.34 -0.67 -2.54
CA GLY A 462 -34.47 -0.35 -1.63
C GLY A 462 -35.71 0.13 -2.36
N ALA A 463 -36.87 -0.23 -1.81
CA ALA A 463 -38.18 0.12 -2.34
C ALA A 463 -39.18 0.27 -1.17
N PRO A 464 -40.32 0.96 -1.39
CA PRO A 464 -41.41 1.07 -0.39
C PRO A 464 -41.92 -0.31 0.05
N LYS A 465 -42.30 -0.41 1.32
CA LYS A 465 -42.94 -1.63 1.83
C LYS A 465 -44.14 -2.03 0.99
N GLY A 466 -44.25 -3.31 0.63
CA GLY A 466 -45.31 -3.86 -0.20
C GLY A 466 -45.01 -3.82 -1.71
N THR A 467 -43.94 -3.21 -2.14
CA THR A 467 -43.48 -3.29 -3.54
C THR A 467 -42.94 -4.68 -3.84
N THR A 468 -43.29 -5.24 -5.00
CA THR A 468 -42.71 -6.50 -5.46
C THR A 468 -41.18 -6.36 -5.58
N PRO A 469 -40.39 -7.21 -4.92
CA PRO A 469 -38.94 -7.14 -5.01
C PRO A 469 -38.43 -7.31 -6.44
N TRP A 470 -37.46 -6.51 -6.84
CA TRP A 470 -36.85 -6.57 -8.19
C TRP A 470 -35.32 -6.75 -8.19
N GLU A 471 -34.66 -6.57 -7.06
CA GLU A 471 -33.24 -6.91 -6.92
C GLU A 471 -33.10 -8.42 -7.01
N LEU A 472 -32.20 -8.94 -7.88
CA LEU A 472 -31.95 -10.36 -8.02
C LEU A 472 -31.14 -10.85 -6.82
N ASP A 473 -31.70 -11.71 -5.97
CA ASP A 473 -31.07 -12.25 -4.76
C ASP A 473 -30.11 -13.38 -5.16
N TYR A 474 -30.65 -14.48 -5.69
CA TYR A 474 -29.87 -15.60 -6.18
C TYR A 474 -30.67 -16.49 -7.14
N PRO A 475 -29.99 -17.30 -8.00
CA PRO A 475 -30.63 -18.24 -8.89
C PRO A 475 -31.20 -19.43 -8.10
N THR A 476 -32.41 -19.85 -8.42
CA THR A 476 -33.06 -21.07 -7.86
C THR A 476 -33.11 -22.17 -8.90
N GLY A 477 -32.78 -23.40 -8.49
CA GLY A 477 -32.97 -24.58 -9.33
C GLY A 477 -34.44 -25.00 -9.38
N GLY A 478 -35.04 -25.20 -10.58
CA GLY A 478 -36.29 -25.87 -10.75
C GLY A 478 -37.60 -25.09 -10.58
N SER A 479 -37.55 -23.77 -10.30
CA SER A 479 -38.76 -22.94 -10.26
C SER A 479 -39.09 -22.33 -11.65
N LYS A 480 -40.41 -22.06 -11.90
CA LYS A 480 -40.85 -21.43 -13.17
C LYS A 480 -40.17 -20.09 -13.49
N ASN A 481 -39.60 -19.40 -12.47
CA ASN A 481 -38.94 -18.10 -12.61
C ASN A 481 -37.42 -18.15 -12.48
N GLY A 482 -36.81 -19.27 -12.06
CA GLY A 482 -35.35 -19.50 -11.99
C GLY A 482 -34.53 -18.57 -11.09
N VAL A 483 -35.15 -17.60 -10.40
CA VAL A 483 -34.47 -16.62 -9.55
C VAL A 483 -35.34 -16.27 -8.33
N LYS A 484 -34.69 -15.96 -7.21
CA LYS A 484 -35.28 -15.31 -6.06
C LYS A 484 -34.97 -13.84 -6.10
N SER A 485 -35.92 -12.98 -5.75
CA SER A 485 -35.74 -11.53 -5.65
C SER A 485 -35.74 -11.08 -4.21
N THR A 486 -35.08 -9.96 -3.94
CA THR A 486 -35.00 -9.33 -2.62
C THR A 486 -35.19 -7.82 -2.72
N THR A 487 -35.30 -7.17 -1.58
CA THR A 487 -35.21 -5.72 -1.43
C THR A 487 -34.19 -5.41 -0.35
N TYR A 488 -33.25 -4.54 -0.65
CA TYR A 488 -32.24 -4.12 0.33
C TYR A 488 -32.86 -3.47 1.57
N ALA A 489 -32.40 -3.89 2.74
CA ALA A 489 -32.91 -3.43 4.02
C ALA A 489 -31.82 -2.79 4.93
N GLY A 490 -30.60 -2.60 4.38
CA GLY A 490 -29.49 -1.99 5.11
C GLY A 490 -29.46 -0.47 5.00
N ASP A 491 -28.45 0.14 5.61
CA ASP A 491 -28.21 1.60 5.65
C ASP A 491 -27.00 2.01 4.80
N GLY A 492 -26.66 1.28 3.74
CA GLY A 492 -25.37 1.36 3.05
C GLY A 492 -25.13 2.63 2.23
N GLY A 493 -26.15 3.39 1.90
CA GLY A 493 -26.01 4.57 1.04
C GLY A 493 -26.96 5.72 1.38
N PRO A 494 -26.67 6.93 0.86
CA PRO A 494 -27.56 8.07 0.98
C PRO A 494 -28.93 7.82 0.34
N LYS A 495 -29.99 8.41 0.90
CA LYS A 495 -31.35 8.39 0.34
C LYS A 495 -31.44 9.33 -0.86
N ILE A 496 -32.03 8.85 -1.95
CA ILE A 496 -32.18 9.62 -3.20
C ILE A 496 -33.63 9.85 -3.62
N GLY A 497 -34.60 9.58 -2.76
CA GLY A 497 -36.00 9.55 -3.12
C GLY A 497 -36.67 10.90 -3.43
N ASN A 498 -36.05 12.05 -3.19
CA ASN A 498 -36.58 13.37 -3.56
C ASN A 498 -35.94 13.91 -4.84
N ALA A 499 -36.65 14.81 -5.56
CA ALA A 499 -36.22 15.34 -6.85
C ALA A 499 -34.84 16.06 -6.79
N PHE A 500 -34.58 16.78 -5.70
CA PHE A 500 -33.30 17.49 -5.52
C PHE A 500 -32.15 16.50 -5.41
N SER A 501 -32.27 15.46 -4.58
CA SER A 501 -31.24 14.42 -4.42
C SER A 501 -31.03 13.67 -5.75
N LYS A 502 -32.12 13.29 -6.46
CA LYS A 502 -32.04 12.68 -7.80
C LYS A 502 -31.21 13.55 -8.76
N LEU A 503 -31.49 14.86 -8.81
CA LEU A 503 -30.75 15.79 -9.67
C LEU A 503 -29.26 15.88 -9.29
N MET A 504 -28.92 16.00 -8.00
CA MET A 504 -27.53 16.11 -7.55
C MET A 504 -26.75 14.84 -7.89
N PHE A 505 -27.32 13.67 -7.67
CA PHE A 505 -26.67 12.40 -8.03
C PHE A 505 -26.61 12.16 -9.53
N ALA A 506 -27.65 12.57 -10.30
CA ALA A 506 -27.63 12.53 -11.77
C ALA A 506 -26.48 13.39 -12.33
N ILE A 507 -26.26 14.57 -11.78
CA ILE A 507 -25.12 15.44 -12.14
C ILE A 507 -23.78 14.77 -11.77
N LYS A 508 -23.66 14.19 -10.57
CA LYS A 508 -22.45 13.51 -10.09
C LYS A 508 -22.06 12.37 -11.03
N PHE A 509 -22.99 11.47 -11.33
CA PHE A 509 -22.73 10.29 -12.15
C PHE A 509 -22.88 10.55 -13.66
N ARG A 510 -23.31 11.77 -14.05
CA ARG A 510 -23.59 12.16 -15.46
C ARG A 510 -24.58 11.22 -16.12
N ASP A 511 -25.60 10.84 -15.37
CA ASP A 511 -26.58 9.84 -15.74
C ASP A 511 -27.99 10.37 -15.59
N THR A 512 -28.68 10.59 -16.72
CA THR A 512 -30.03 11.15 -16.79
C THR A 512 -31.10 10.15 -16.35
N ASP A 513 -30.86 8.85 -16.56
CA ASP A 513 -31.82 7.79 -16.22
C ASP A 513 -32.04 7.70 -14.72
N LEU A 514 -31.03 8.03 -13.93
CA LEU A 514 -31.13 8.14 -12.47
C LEU A 514 -32.16 9.18 -12.02
N PHE A 515 -32.35 10.27 -12.78
CA PHE A 515 -33.34 11.29 -12.47
C PHE A 515 -34.76 10.89 -12.94
N PHE A 516 -34.88 10.29 -14.13
CA PHE A 516 -36.18 10.04 -14.77
C PHE A 516 -36.79 8.67 -14.48
N SER A 517 -36.02 7.71 -13.98
CA SER A 517 -36.50 6.34 -13.75
C SER A 517 -37.49 6.24 -12.59
N ASP A 518 -38.59 5.53 -12.81
CA ASP A 518 -39.60 5.16 -11.82
C ASP A 518 -39.06 4.12 -10.79
N ARG A 519 -37.94 3.46 -11.11
CA ARG A 519 -37.23 2.57 -10.17
C ARG A 519 -36.59 3.33 -9.01
N VAL A 520 -36.35 4.64 -9.15
CA VAL A 520 -35.86 5.49 -8.08
C VAL A 520 -37.04 6.03 -7.27
N THR A 521 -37.41 5.34 -6.21
CA THR A 521 -38.57 5.61 -5.34
C THR A 521 -38.19 6.46 -4.12
N LYS A 522 -39.20 6.87 -3.33
CA LYS A 522 -38.99 7.66 -2.12
C LYS A 522 -38.09 6.98 -1.05
N ASP A 523 -38.07 5.64 -1.03
CA ASP A 523 -37.29 4.86 -0.06
C ASP A 523 -35.98 4.32 -0.64
N SER A 524 -35.66 4.67 -1.91
CA SER A 524 -34.43 4.25 -2.55
C SER A 524 -33.20 4.91 -1.97
N GLN A 525 -32.13 4.12 -1.91
CA GLN A 525 -30.78 4.53 -1.53
C GLN A 525 -29.84 4.32 -2.73
N ILE A 526 -28.77 5.11 -2.81
CA ILE A 526 -27.72 4.94 -3.82
C ILE A 526 -26.46 4.43 -3.14
N LEU A 527 -25.98 3.25 -3.56
CA LEU A 527 -24.73 2.66 -3.10
C LEU A 527 -23.63 3.02 -4.08
N TYR A 528 -22.58 3.66 -3.62
CA TYR A 528 -21.40 4.00 -4.42
C TYR A 528 -20.13 4.05 -3.54
N ASP A 529 -18.97 4.18 -4.16
CA ASP A 529 -17.70 3.98 -3.47
C ASP A 529 -17.72 2.65 -2.70
N ARG A 530 -18.02 1.57 -3.41
CA ARG A 530 -18.36 0.26 -2.83
C ARG A 530 -17.12 -0.59 -2.54
N ASP A 531 -15.97 -0.28 -3.18
CA ASP A 531 -14.70 -0.94 -2.87
C ASP A 531 -14.30 -0.63 -1.41
N PRO A 532 -14.03 -1.66 -0.59
CA PRO A 532 -13.64 -1.48 0.80
C PRO A 532 -12.41 -0.57 0.98
N ARG A 533 -11.46 -0.62 0.04
CA ARG A 533 -10.24 0.22 0.06
C ARG A 533 -10.56 1.68 -0.13
N VAL A 534 -11.44 2.01 -1.08
CA VAL A 534 -11.91 3.37 -1.33
C VAL A 534 -12.67 3.91 -0.11
N ARG A 535 -13.53 3.08 0.50
CA ARG A 535 -14.27 3.48 1.70
C ARG A 535 -13.35 3.82 2.85
N VAL A 536 -12.39 2.95 3.16
CA VAL A 536 -11.42 3.17 4.24
C VAL A 536 -10.55 4.38 3.96
N SER A 537 -10.04 4.56 2.72
CA SER A 537 -9.21 5.72 2.37
C SER A 537 -9.93 7.06 2.51
N LYS A 538 -11.22 7.10 2.26
CA LYS A 538 -12.03 8.31 2.47
C LYS A 538 -12.29 8.59 3.97
N VAL A 539 -12.62 7.55 4.75
CA VAL A 539 -12.90 7.70 6.20
C VAL A 539 -11.62 7.98 7.00
N ALA A 540 -10.49 7.40 6.58
CA ALA A 540 -9.19 7.57 7.22
C ALA A 540 -8.11 7.99 6.19
N PRO A 541 -8.17 9.23 5.67
CA PRO A 541 -7.34 9.70 4.56
C PRO A 541 -5.85 9.84 4.92
N TYR A 542 -5.50 9.63 6.16
CA TYR A 542 -4.15 9.68 6.70
C TYR A 542 -3.46 8.31 6.73
N LEU A 543 -4.16 7.23 6.37
CA LEU A 543 -3.60 5.89 6.34
C LEU A 543 -3.09 5.54 4.95
N THR A 544 -1.95 4.90 4.89
CA THR A 544 -1.52 4.09 3.76
C THR A 544 -2.13 2.70 3.94
N LEU A 545 -2.83 2.18 2.94
CA LEU A 545 -3.50 0.88 3.04
C LEU A 545 -2.62 -0.23 2.48
N ASP A 546 -2.69 -1.41 3.11
CA ASP A 546 -2.10 -2.64 2.60
C ASP A 546 -2.69 -2.96 1.21
N SER A 547 -1.89 -3.51 0.33
CA SER A 547 -2.33 -3.94 -1.01
C SER A 547 -3.33 -5.08 -0.95
N ARG A 548 -3.32 -5.85 0.14
CA ARG A 548 -4.22 -6.98 0.37
C ARG A 548 -5.44 -6.58 1.19
N VAL A 549 -6.61 -6.90 0.66
CA VAL A 549 -7.87 -6.92 1.40
C VAL A 549 -8.42 -8.34 1.35
N TYR A 550 -8.81 -8.87 2.48
CA TYR A 550 -9.28 -10.25 2.57
C TYR A 550 -10.63 -10.34 3.26
N PRO A 551 -11.49 -11.30 2.82
CA PRO A 551 -12.80 -11.51 3.42
C PRO A 551 -12.72 -12.44 4.63
N ALA A 552 -13.64 -12.24 5.59
CA ALA A 552 -13.87 -13.18 6.69
C ALA A 552 -15.37 -13.23 7.04
N VAL A 553 -15.83 -14.40 7.46
CA VAL A 553 -17.18 -14.59 8.02
C VAL A 553 -17.07 -14.66 9.53
N VAL A 554 -17.53 -13.61 10.20
CA VAL A 554 -17.23 -13.39 11.63
C VAL A 554 -18.47 -13.02 12.44
N ASP A 555 -18.46 -13.44 13.69
CA ASP A 555 -19.36 -12.92 14.72
C ASP A 555 -18.81 -11.57 15.22
N MET A 556 -19.47 -10.48 14.83
CA MET A 556 -19.02 -9.11 15.11
C MET A 556 -19.32 -8.62 16.52
N ASP A 557 -20.29 -9.21 17.20
CA ASP A 557 -20.81 -8.76 18.50
C ASP A 557 -20.61 -9.79 19.64
N GLY A 558 -20.09 -10.97 19.33
CA GLY A 558 -19.89 -12.06 20.28
C GLY A 558 -21.17 -12.72 20.73
N ASN A 559 -22.28 -12.56 20.00
CA ASN A 559 -23.58 -13.10 20.32
C ASN A 559 -23.97 -14.23 19.34
N PRO A 560 -23.91 -15.50 19.73
CA PRO A 560 -24.20 -16.63 18.83
C PRO A 560 -25.65 -16.69 18.32
N LYS A 561 -26.54 -15.84 18.85
CA LYS A 561 -27.95 -15.72 18.39
C LYS A 561 -28.10 -14.78 17.19
N THR A 562 -27.14 -13.91 16.93
CA THR A 562 -27.13 -13.02 15.76
C THR A 562 -26.40 -13.74 14.60
N PRO A 563 -26.87 -13.58 13.34
CA PRO A 563 -26.12 -14.11 12.20
C PRO A 563 -24.73 -13.48 12.10
N LYS A 564 -23.74 -14.30 11.76
CA LYS A 564 -22.40 -13.79 11.42
C LYS A 564 -22.48 -12.80 10.26
N ARG A 565 -21.43 -11.99 10.11
CA ARG A 565 -21.30 -11.01 9.04
C ARG A 565 -20.15 -11.40 8.13
N LEU A 566 -20.36 -11.22 6.83
CA LEU A 566 -19.25 -11.22 5.87
C LEU A 566 -18.62 -9.82 5.89
N VAL A 567 -17.34 -9.76 6.19
CA VAL A 567 -16.60 -8.51 6.29
C VAL A 567 -15.32 -8.56 5.45
N TRP A 568 -14.86 -7.40 5.04
CA TRP A 568 -13.55 -7.17 4.46
C TRP A 568 -12.61 -6.62 5.53
N ILE A 569 -11.44 -7.21 5.65
CA ILE A 569 -10.40 -6.78 6.60
C ILE A 569 -9.26 -6.16 5.82
N LEU A 570 -8.80 -4.99 6.28
CA LEU A 570 -7.71 -4.21 5.70
C LEU A 570 -6.76 -3.74 6.80
N ASP A 571 -5.47 -3.68 6.45
CA ASP A 571 -4.45 -3.10 7.30
C ASP A 571 -4.17 -1.66 6.91
N GLY A 572 -4.10 -0.77 7.90
CA GLY A 572 -3.81 0.64 7.74
C GLY A 572 -2.52 1.03 8.43
N TYR A 573 -1.62 1.66 7.67
CA TYR A 573 -0.31 2.11 8.13
C TYR A 573 -0.30 3.60 8.38
N THR A 574 0.42 3.99 9.42
CA THR A 574 0.93 5.35 9.58
C THR A 574 2.38 5.38 9.14
N THR A 575 2.74 6.38 8.34
CA THR A 575 4.06 6.50 7.74
C THR A 575 4.60 7.91 7.87
N THR A 576 5.92 8.06 7.81
CA THR A 576 6.60 9.34 7.61
C THR A 576 7.96 9.12 6.93
N ASN A 577 8.49 10.17 6.30
CA ASN A 577 9.84 10.23 5.76
C ASN A 577 10.76 11.16 6.60
N GLN A 578 10.33 11.50 7.82
CA GLN A 578 10.98 12.49 8.70
C GLN A 578 11.61 11.88 9.95
N TYR A 579 11.87 10.57 9.97
CA TYR A 579 12.54 9.93 11.09
C TYR A 579 14.07 10.07 10.95
N PRO A 580 14.78 10.74 11.91
CA PRO A 580 16.21 10.97 11.77
C PRO A 580 17.01 9.67 11.74
N TYR A 581 18.04 9.62 10.91
CA TYR A 581 18.93 8.48 10.68
C TYR A 581 18.28 7.20 10.14
N SER A 582 16.98 7.08 10.03
CA SER A 582 16.33 5.87 9.53
C SER A 582 16.44 5.74 8.01
N ALA A 583 16.67 4.52 7.54
CA ALA A 583 16.74 4.18 6.13
C ALA A 583 15.44 4.53 5.40
N ARG A 584 15.58 5.11 4.23
CA ARG A 584 14.45 5.38 3.33
C ARG A 584 14.18 4.19 2.43
N GLN A 585 12.90 3.86 2.30
CA GLN A 585 12.42 2.81 1.41
C GLN A 585 11.35 3.38 0.46
N SER A 586 11.43 3.02 -0.81
CA SER A 586 10.30 3.14 -1.71
C SER A 586 9.25 2.10 -1.31
N LEU A 587 8.08 2.57 -0.87
CA LEU A 587 7.04 1.68 -0.39
C LEU A 587 6.53 0.78 -1.53
N ASN A 588 6.35 1.34 -2.73
CA ASN A 588 5.90 0.59 -3.90
C ASN A 588 6.89 -0.51 -4.30
N GLU A 589 8.21 -0.19 -4.33
CA GLU A 589 9.24 -1.17 -4.69
C GLU A 589 9.38 -2.27 -3.64
N ALA A 590 9.44 -1.90 -2.36
CA ALA A 590 9.62 -2.86 -1.27
C ALA A 590 8.44 -3.83 -1.10
N THR A 591 7.24 -3.45 -1.57
CA THR A 591 6.02 -4.26 -1.43
C THR A 591 5.56 -4.91 -2.74
N ALA A 592 6.19 -4.59 -3.88
CA ALA A 592 5.93 -5.26 -5.15
C ALA A 592 6.58 -6.65 -5.17
N ASP A 593 5.89 -7.62 -5.77
CA ASP A 593 6.39 -8.98 -6.02
C ASP A 593 5.70 -9.60 -7.24
N ALA A 594 5.95 -10.88 -7.52
CA ALA A 594 5.36 -11.58 -8.65
C ALA A 594 3.81 -11.65 -8.63
N LYS A 595 3.19 -11.37 -7.48
CA LYS A 595 1.74 -11.48 -7.28
C LYS A 595 1.08 -10.18 -6.81
N SER A 596 1.85 -9.12 -6.56
CA SER A 596 1.35 -7.83 -6.05
C SER A 596 2.04 -6.66 -6.74
N LYS A 597 1.27 -5.61 -7.06
CA LYS A 597 1.80 -4.35 -7.59
C LYS A 597 2.34 -3.40 -6.50
N GLY A 598 2.27 -3.81 -5.24
CA GLY A 598 2.73 -3.04 -4.10
C GLY A 598 1.65 -2.20 -3.40
N ALA A 599 2.00 -1.69 -2.22
CA ALA A 599 1.17 -0.83 -1.38
C ALA A 599 1.06 0.61 -1.92
N GLY A 600 0.16 1.40 -1.33
CA GLY A 600 0.04 2.83 -1.65
C GLY A 600 -0.84 3.15 -2.84
N GLN A 601 -1.58 2.19 -3.38
CA GLN A 601 -2.57 2.45 -4.44
C GLN A 601 -3.83 3.16 -3.92
N TYR A 602 -4.08 3.05 -2.61
CA TYR A 602 -5.24 3.63 -1.93
C TYR A 602 -4.80 4.34 -0.64
N GLY A 603 -5.47 5.46 -0.34
CA GLY A 603 -5.15 6.26 0.83
C GLY A 603 -3.94 7.17 0.62
N GLU A 604 -3.16 7.42 1.66
CA GLU A 604 -1.91 8.16 1.57
C GLU A 604 -0.84 7.29 0.90
N SER A 605 -0.20 7.82 -0.13
CA SER A 605 0.76 7.08 -0.95
C SER A 605 2.10 7.84 -1.03
N PRO A 606 2.88 7.87 0.05
CA PRO A 606 4.19 8.51 0.03
C PRO A 606 5.14 7.73 -0.87
N GLU A 607 5.90 8.44 -1.71
CA GLU A 607 6.90 7.85 -2.59
C GLU A 607 7.99 7.10 -1.81
N GLN A 608 8.44 7.71 -0.72
CA GLN A 608 9.43 7.12 0.19
C GLN A 608 9.01 7.29 1.64
N VAL A 609 9.26 6.26 2.43
CA VAL A 609 9.04 6.25 3.88
C VAL A 609 10.33 5.88 4.61
N ASN A 610 10.48 6.37 5.84
CA ASN A 610 11.53 5.92 6.76
C ASN A 610 11.00 5.59 8.16
N TYR A 611 9.69 5.43 8.27
CA TYR A 611 8.96 4.93 9.42
C TYR A 611 7.64 4.34 8.96
N ILE A 612 7.26 3.19 9.49
CA ILE A 612 5.97 2.54 9.24
C ILE A 612 5.50 1.79 10.48
N ARG A 613 4.19 1.87 10.77
CA ARG A 613 3.51 1.06 11.80
C ARG A 613 2.16 0.58 11.30
N ASN A 614 1.81 -0.66 11.59
CA ASN A 614 0.44 -1.16 11.42
C ASN A 614 -0.41 -0.64 12.59
N SER A 615 -0.96 0.56 12.43
CA SER A 615 -1.61 1.28 13.52
C SER A 615 -3.11 1.07 13.59
N VAL A 616 -3.72 0.64 12.47
CA VAL A 616 -5.17 0.48 12.35
C VAL A 616 -5.50 -0.82 11.63
N LYS A 617 -6.44 -1.59 12.19
CA LYS A 617 -7.17 -2.64 11.49
C LYS A 617 -8.53 -2.11 11.09
N ALA A 618 -8.81 -2.08 9.79
CA ALA A 618 -10.09 -1.61 9.26
C ALA A 618 -10.96 -2.79 8.88
N VAL A 619 -12.24 -2.71 9.21
CA VAL A 619 -13.25 -3.72 8.89
C VAL A 619 -14.40 -3.04 8.16
N VAL A 620 -14.74 -3.55 6.98
CA VAL A 620 -15.86 -3.06 6.17
C VAL A 620 -16.88 -4.17 6.01
N ASP A 621 -18.10 -3.93 6.42
CA ASP A 621 -19.19 -4.87 6.27
C ASP A 621 -19.61 -5.00 4.79
N ALA A 622 -19.71 -6.22 4.29
CA ALA A 622 -20.02 -6.48 2.88
C ALA A 622 -21.51 -6.21 2.55
N TYR A 623 -22.40 -6.18 3.53
CA TYR A 623 -23.82 -5.93 3.32
C TYR A 623 -24.17 -4.45 3.38
N ASP A 624 -23.79 -3.74 4.46
CA ASP A 624 -24.17 -2.33 4.67
C ASP A 624 -23.02 -1.33 4.44
N GLY A 625 -21.82 -1.80 4.18
CA GLY A 625 -20.67 -0.97 3.87
C GLY A 625 -20.19 -0.13 5.04
N SER A 626 -20.62 -0.39 6.26
CA SER A 626 -20.15 0.30 7.45
C SER A 626 -18.65 0.06 7.66
N VAL A 627 -17.93 1.11 8.06
CA VAL A 627 -16.49 1.07 8.29
C VAL A 627 -16.22 1.18 9.78
N LYS A 628 -15.50 0.20 10.33
CA LYS A 628 -14.97 0.24 11.70
C LYS A 628 -13.45 0.26 11.65
N LEU A 629 -12.87 1.30 12.22
CA LEU A 629 -11.42 1.45 12.33
C LEU A 629 -11.00 1.12 13.76
N TYR A 630 -10.25 0.07 13.95
CA TYR A 630 -9.76 -0.33 15.26
C TYR A 630 -8.32 0.14 15.46
N GLN A 631 -8.07 0.89 16.53
CA GLN A 631 -6.73 1.28 16.93
C GLN A 631 -5.95 0.05 17.37
N TRP A 632 -5.01 -0.40 16.51
CA TRP A 632 -4.23 -1.60 16.73
C TRP A 632 -2.97 -1.32 17.55
N ASP A 633 -2.15 -0.34 17.12
CA ASP A 633 -0.98 0.11 17.88
C ASP A 633 -1.29 1.36 18.70
N LYS A 634 -1.50 1.17 20.02
CA LYS A 634 -1.73 2.28 20.96
C LYS A 634 -0.49 3.12 21.25
N LYS A 635 0.70 2.60 20.91
CA LYS A 635 1.98 3.28 21.21
C LYS A 635 2.44 4.17 20.05
N ASP A 636 1.87 4.01 18.84
CA ASP A 636 2.26 4.81 17.69
C ASP A 636 1.89 6.30 17.88
N PRO A 637 2.89 7.21 17.87
CA PRO A 637 2.66 8.63 18.06
C PRO A 637 1.85 9.27 16.93
N ILE A 638 1.99 8.77 15.70
CA ILE A 638 1.32 9.35 14.52
C ILE A 638 -0.17 9.06 14.58
N VAL A 639 -0.59 7.80 14.85
CA VAL A 639 -2.02 7.49 14.99
C VAL A 639 -2.64 8.20 16.19
N ASN A 640 -1.88 8.38 17.27
CA ASN A 640 -2.32 9.12 18.45
C ASN A 640 -2.54 10.62 18.16
N ALA A 641 -1.71 11.22 17.29
CA ALA A 641 -1.93 12.57 16.80
C ALA A 641 -3.21 12.64 15.94
N TRP A 642 -3.39 11.74 14.99
CA TRP A 642 -4.58 11.68 14.13
C TRP A 642 -5.87 11.39 14.90
N SER A 643 -5.82 10.59 15.95
CA SER A 643 -7.00 10.32 16.81
C SER A 643 -7.53 11.58 17.50
N LYS A 644 -6.65 12.54 17.79
CA LYS A 644 -7.02 13.86 18.34
C LYS A 644 -7.58 14.78 17.25
N VAL A 645 -7.10 14.67 16.01
CA VAL A 645 -7.61 15.44 14.85
C VAL A 645 -9.02 14.97 14.47
N PHE A 646 -9.23 13.63 14.47
CA PHE A 646 -10.49 13.01 14.12
C PHE A 646 -11.09 12.23 15.29
N PRO A 647 -11.57 12.91 16.33
CA PRO A 647 -12.05 12.26 17.55
C PRO A 647 -13.29 11.40 17.26
N GLY A 648 -13.26 10.16 17.78
CA GLY A 648 -14.36 9.19 17.64
C GLY A 648 -14.36 8.37 16.36
N THR A 649 -13.36 8.53 15.47
CA THR A 649 -13.22 7.70 14.26
C THR A 649 -12.57 6.36 14.56
N LEU A 650 -11.66 6.31 15.53
CA LEU A 650 -11.01 5.08 15.97
C LEU A 650 -11.78 4.42 17.10
N THR A 651 -12.02 3.13 16.93
CA THR A 651 -12.61 2.26 17.96
C THR A 651 -11.48 1.58 18.74
N PRO A 652 -11.51 1.53 20.07
CA PRO A 652 -10.53 0.78 20.83
C PRO A 652 -10.56 -0.72 20.45
N MET A 653 -9.38 -1.34 20.32
CA MET A 653 -9.25 -2.77 20.03
C MET A 653 -10.01 -3.65 21.03
N SER A 654 -10.17 -3.22 22.29
CA SER A 654 -10.94 -3.92 23.33
C SER A 654 -12.41 -4.18 22.98
N LYS A 655 -12.93 -3.56 21.92
CA LYS A 655 -14.27 -3.79 21.39
C LYS A 655 -14.34 -4.78 20.23
N MET A 656 -13.22 -5.41 19.87
CA MET A 656 -13.22 -6.51 18.91
C MET A 656 -13.76 -7.78 19.58
N SER A 657 -14.65 -8.51 18.89
CA SER A 657 -15.05 -9.86 19.31
C SER A 657 -13.91 -10.85 19.19
N GLY A 658 -13.97 -11.95 19.90
CA GLY A 658 -12.95 -13.00 19.82
C GLY A 658 -12.90 -13.67 18.45
N ASP A 659 -14.05 -13.84 17.80
CA ASP A 659 -14.14 -14.40 16.45
C ASP A 659 -13.47 -13.46 15.45
N LEU A 660 -13.71 -12.14 15.53
CA LEU A 660 -13.01 -11.16 14.68
C LEU A 660 -11.49 -11.15 14.96
N MET A 661 -11.07 -11.23 16.23
CA MET A 661 -9.64 -11.31 16.59
C MET A 661 -8.94 -12.51 15.94
N SER A 662 -9.62 -13.67 15.83
CA SER A 662 -9.03 -14.88 15.26
C SER A 662 -8.70 -14.76 13.76
N HIS A 663 -9.30 -13.79 13.07
CA HIS A 663 -9.02 -13.46 11.67
C HIS A 663 -8.05 -12.29 11.48
N MET A 664 -7.56 -11.66 12.57
CA MET A 664 -6.54 -10.62 12.49
C MET A 664 -5.17 -11.24 12.33
N ARG A 665 -4.52 -10.93 11.23
CA ARG A 665 -3.21 -11.48 10.87
C ARG A 665 -2.15 -10.39 10.72
N TYR A 666 -0.88 -10.79 10.70
CA TYR A 666 0.22 -9.86 10.44
C TYR A 666 0.16 -9.36 8.99
N PRO A 667 0.31 -8.05 8.74
CA PRO A 667 0.09 -7.48 7.41
C PRO A 667 1.21 -7.83 6.43
N GLU A 668 0.82 -8.15 5.19
CA GLU A 668 1.74 -8.65 4.17
C GLU A 668 2.74 -7.57 3.72
N ASP A 669 2.27 -6.35 3.42
CA ASP A 669 3.15 -5.31 2.91
C ASP A 669 4.13 -4.80 3.98
N MET A 670 3.74 -4.74 5.25
CA MET A 670 4.67 -4.44 6.33
C MET A 670 5.78 -5.49 6.43
N PHE A 671 5.44 -6.77 6.31
CA PHE A 671 6.41 -7.86 6.30
C PHE A 671 7.37 -7.76 5.11
N LYS A 672 6.88 -7.40 3.92
CA LYS A 672 7.70 -7.18 2.72
C LYS A 672 8.70 -6.03 2.92
N VAL A 673 8.27 -4.91 3.50
CA VAL A 673 9.18 -3.81 3.86
C VAL A 673 10.24 -4.28 4.86
N GLN A 674 9.83 -5.02 5.88
CA GLN A 674 10.73 -5.55 6.91
C GLN A 674 11.73 -6.56 6.33
N ARG A 675 11.30 -7.48 5.45
CA ARG A 675 12.21 -8.42 4.78
C ARG A 675 13.25 -7.70 3.91
N THR A 676 12.82 -6.68 3.15
CA THR A 676 13.72 -5.87 2.32
C THR A 676 14.76 -5.14 3.17
N LEU A 677 14.39 -4.64 4.34
CA LEU A 677 15.35 -4.04 5.27
C LEU A 677 16.25 -5.08 5.92
N LEU A 678 15.69 -6.20 6.36
CA LEU A 678 16.49 -7.27 7.01
C LEU A 678 17.51 -7.91 6.07
N SER A 679 17.34 -7.83 4.74
CA SER A 679 18.37 -8.27 3.80
C SER A 679 19.72 -7.56 4.01
N ARG A 680 19.70 -6.36 4.62
CA ARG A 680 20.90 -5.58 4.95
C ARG A 680 21.06 -5.36 6.46
N TYR A 681 19.98 -5.04 7.17
CA TYR A 681 19.99 -4.66 8.58
C TYR A 681 19.98 -5.84 9.56
N HIS A 682 20.04 -7.11 9.06
CA HIS A 682 20.43 -8.23 9.90
C HIS A 682 21.89 -8.10 10.35
N VAL A 683 22.75 -7.43 9.55
CA VAL A 683 24.11 -7.03 9.94
C VAL A 683 24.01 -5.83 10.87
N THR A 684 24.27 -6.04 12.15
CA THR A 684 24.16 -5.00 13.21
C THR A 684 25.48 -4.35 13.59
N ASN A 685 26.62 -4.88 13.12
CA ASN A 685 27.92 -4.30 13.31
C ASN A 685 28.23 -3.26 12.21
N ALA A 686 28.58 -2.03 12.60
CA ALA A 686 28.77 -0.94 11.67
C ALA A 686 29.91 -1.15 10.65
N LYS A 687 31.00 -1.83 11.04
CA LYS A 687 32.14 -2.11 10.14
C LYS A 687 31.79 -3.18 9.11
N GLU A 688 31.11 -4.22 9.53
CA GLU A 688 30.60 -5.29 8.66
C GLU A 688 29.54 -4.74 7.71
N PHE A 689 28.61 -3.91 8.22
CA PHE A 689 27.62 -3.21 7.42
C PHE A 689 28.27 -2.33 6.34
N TYR A 690 29.34 -1.59 6.68
CA TYR A 690 30.07 -0.76 5.73
C TYR A 690 30.67 -1.58 4.59
N SER A 691 31.20 -2.77 4.88
CA SER A 691 31.78 -3.67 3.88
C SER A 691 30.73 -4.21 2.91
N GLY A 692 29.50 -4.44 3.40
CA GLY A 692 28.39 -5.01 2.62
C GLY A 692 28.61 -6.48 2.21
N GLY A 693 29.62 -7.15 2.77
CA GLY A 693 30.01 -8.51 2.34
C GLY A 693 29.04 -9.61 2.75
N ASP A 694 28.17 -9.32 3.71
CA ASP A 694 27.18 -10.27 4.21
C ASP A 694 25.72 -9.84 3.92
N PHE A 695 25.50 -8.98 2.94
CA PHE A 695 24.14 -8.59 2.54
C PHE A 695 23.46 -9.72 1.78
N TRP A 696 22.16 -9.85 2.00
CA TRP A 696 21.29 -10.84 1.38
C TRP A 696 20.38 -10.23 0.33
N ASP A 697 19.76 -11.09 -0.48
CA ASP A 697 18.70 -10.71 -1.41
C ASP A 697 17.44 -11.56 -1.16
N VAL A 698 16.28 -11.02 -1.57
CA VAL A 698 15.04 -11.79 -1.65
C VAL A 698 15.11 -12.66 -2.90
N PRO A 699 14.75 -13.96 -2.82
CA PRO A 699 14.73 -14.82 -3.99
C PRO A 699 13.74 -14.31 -5.04
N GLN A 700 14.06 -14.50 -6.32
CA GLN A 700 13.11 -14.29 -7.40
C GLN A 700 12.09 -15.43 -7.44
N GLU A 701 10.86 -15.13 -7.91
CA GLU A 701 9.82 -16.15 -8.09
C GLU A 701 10.21 -17.15 -9.18
N PRO A 702 10.45 -18.43 -8.84
CA PRO A 702 10.97 -19.40 -9.81
C PRO A 702 9.93 -19.76 -10.88
N THR A 703 8.63 -19.66 -10.57
CA THR A 703 7.53 -19.95 -11.51
C THR A 703 7.16 -18.77 -12.42
N ALA A 704 7.84 -17.63 -12.27
CA ALA A 704 7.59 -16.45 -13.10
C ALA A 704 8.05 -16.69 -14.55
N PRO A 705 7.49 -15.97 -15.54
CA PRO A 705 7.93 -16.04 -16.92
C PRO A 705 9.44 -15.79 -17.04
N LYS A 706 10.10 -16.50 -18.00
CA LYS A 706 11.53 -16.33 -18.24
C LYS A 706 11.90 -14.87 -18.45
N GLY A 707 12.92 -14.42 -17.73
CA GLY A 707 13.40 -13.03 -17.76
C GLY A 707 12.69 -12.10 -16.77
N SER A 708 11.74 -12.57 -15.98
CA SER A 708 11.17 -11.84 -14.86
C SER A 708 12.20 -11.70 -13.75
N THR A 709 12.27 -10.51 -13.15
CA THR A 709 13.10 -10.20 -11.98
C THR A 709 12.27 -9.96 -10.72
N GLN A 710 11.00 -10.37 -10.74
CA GLN A 710 10.08 -10.14 -9.64
C GLN A 710 10.40 -11.03 -8.44
N ASP A 711 10.36 -10.44 -7.26
CA ASP A 711 10.59 -11.14 -6.01
C ASP A 711 9.53 -12.22 -5.74
N GLN A 712 9.93 -13.28 -5.06
CA GLN A 712 9.02 -14.29 -4.54
C GLN A 712 8.12 -13.66 -3.47
N PRO A 713 6.79 -13.85 -3.53
CA PRO A 713 5.88 -13.37 -2.49
C PRO A 713 6.11 -14.12 -1.18
N PRO A 714 5.84 -13.50 -0.02
CA PRO A 714 5.79 -14.23 1.24
C PRO A 714 4.53 -15.11 1.31
N TYR A 715 4.58 -16.19 2.08
CA TYR A 715 3.48 -17.14 2.19
C TYR A 715 2.96 -17.25 3.61
N TYR A 716 1.63 -17.18 3.78
CA TYR A 716 0.98 -17.57 5.03
C TYR A 716 0.93 -19.09 5.13
N LEU A 717 1.53 -19.64 6.18
CA LEU A 717 1.67 -21.07 6.44
C LEU A 717 1.60 -21.33 7.95
N THR A 718 1.04 -22.46 8.34
CA THR A 718 1.19 -22.97 9.71
C THR A 718 2.51 -23.72 9.79
N LEU A 719 3.45 -23.20 10.57
CA LEU A 719 4.78 -23.80 10.75
C LEU A 719 5.32 -23.61 12.18
N GLN A 720 6.19 -24.49 12.61
CA GLN A 720 6.89 -24.40 13.87
C GLN A 720 8.33 -23.95 13.62
N MET A 721 8.62 -22.70 13.98
CA MET A 721 10.00 -22.17 13.90
C MET A 721 10.84 -22.71 15.06
N PRO A 722 12.16 -22.84 14.89
CA PRO A 722 13.06 -23.17 15.98
C PRO A 722 12.83 -22.30 17.22
N GLY A 723 12.70 -22.96 18.39
CA GLY A 723 12.39 -22.30 19.65
C GLY A 723 10.91 -21.93 19.88
N GLN A 724 9.99 -22.48 19.08
CA GLN A 724 8.55 -22.48 19.36
C GLN A 724 8.11 -23.85 19.91
N ASP A 725 7.15 -23.82 20.85
CA ASP A 725 6.61 -25.04 21.48
C ASP A 725 5.61 -25.77 20.56
N LYS A 726 4.98 -25.07 19.61
CA LYS A 726 4.00 -25.59 18.67
C LYS A 726 3.95 -24.80 17.38
N ALA A 727 3.40 -25.42 16.34
CA ALA A 727 3.17 -24.76 15.06
C ALA A 727 2.23 -23.55 15.20
N GLN A 728 2.55 -22.45 14.51
CA GLN A 728 1.80 -21.20 14.51
C GLN A 728 1.50 -20.76 13.07
N PHE A 729 0.34 -20.17 12.86
CA PHE A 729 0.06 -19.49 11.60
C PHE A 729 1.00 -18.31 11.43
N SER A 730 1.85 -18.36 10.44
CA SER A 730 2.98 -17.44 10.25
C SER A 730 3.03 -16.95 8.81
N LEU A 731 3.59 -15.75 8.60
CA LEU A 731 3.96 -15.26 7.28
C LEU A 731 5.47 -15.42 7.13
N SER A 732 5.94 -16.03 6.04
CA SER A 732 7.33 -16.46 5.91
C SER A 732 7.94 -16.15 4.54
N THR A 733 9.28 -16.02 4.51
CA THR A 733 10.09 -15.79 3.31
C THR A 733 11.50 -16.33 3.51
N GLY A 734 12.16 -16.72 2.40
CA GLY A 734 13.58 -17.05 2.40
C GLY A 734 14.46 -15.86 2.02
N PHE A 735 15.77 -15.98 2.30
CA PHE A 735 16.82 -15.10 1.79
C PHE A 735 17.89 -15.92 1.09
N ILE A 736 18.46 -15.36 0.03
CA ILE A 736 19.59 -15.90 -0.71
C ILE A 736 20.78 -14.98 -0.59
N LEU A 737 21.97 -15.50 -0.95
CA LEU A 737 23.19 -14.71 -0.96
C LEU A 737 23.06 -13.50 -1.89
N GLY A 738 23.34 -12.31 -1.36
CA GLY A 738 23.34 -11.08 -2.11
C GLY A 738 24.65 -10.86 -2.87
N GLY A 739 24.63 -9.97 -3.86
CA GLY A 739 25.82 -9.59 -4.63
C GLY A 739 25.57 -9.52 -6.13
N ALA A 740 26.63 -9.20 -6.88
CA ALA A 740 26.56 -9.03 -8.33
C ALA A 740 26.28 -10.37 -9.05
N ASP A 741 26.86 -11.46 -8.57
CA ASP A 741 26.62 -12.82 -9.05
C ASP A 741 25.61 -13.49 -8.12
N LYS A 742 24.32 -13.22 -8.33
CA LYS A 742 23.22 -13.74 -7.51
C LYS A 742 23.22 -15.26 -7.48
N GLN A 743 23.94 -15.85 -6.53
CA GLN A 743 23.91 -17.29 -6.31
C GLN A 743 22.60 -17.67 -5.61
N ASN A 744 21.86 -18.59 -6.19
CA ASN A 744 20.60 -19.09 -5.64
C ASN A 744 20.87 -20.11 -4.52
N VAL A 745 21.51 -19.65 -3.44
CA VAL A 745 21.87 -20.39 -2.22
C VAL A 745 21.19 -19.73 -1.03
N MET A 746 20.50 -20.50 -0.23
CA MET A 746 19.82 -20.02 0.98
C MET A 746 20.84 -19.56 2.03
N THR A 747 20.60 -18.37 2.57
CA THR A 747 21.40 -17.79 3.66
C THR A 747 20.60 -17.58 4.92
N GLY A 748 19.27 -17.41 4.81
CA GLY A 748 18.39 -17.22 5.94
C GLY A 748 16.93 -17.48 5.62
N PHE A 749 16.13 -17.61 6.66
CA PHE A 749 14.69 -17.75 6.56
C PHE A 749 14.02 -16.91 7.66
N LEU A 750 13.03 -16.12 7.29
CA LEU A 750 12.28 -15.22 8.16
C LEU A 750 10.83 -15.67 8.27
N ALA A 751 10.32 -15.71 9.49
CA ALA A 751 8.89 -15.87 9.74
C ALA A 751 8.41 -14.89 10.81
N VAL A 752 7.14 -14.51 10.74
CA VAL A 752 6.46 -13.71 11.76
C VAL A 752 5.20 -14.43 12.24
N ASP A 753 5.00 -14.49 13.56
CA ASP A 753 3.77 -15.03 14.15
C ASP A 753 2.58 -14.15 13.73
N SER A 754 1.69 -14.69 12.89
CA SER A 754 0.60 -13.92 12.27
C SER A 754 -0.75 -14.06 12.97
N GLU A 755 -0.91 -14.98 13.91
CA GLU A 755 -2.17 -15.20 14.59
C GLU A 755 -2.35 -14.28 15.80
N ALA A 756 -3.33 -13.38 15.74
CA ALA A 756 -3.60 -12.43 16.82
C ALA A 756 -4.30 -13.07 18.03
N GLY A 757 -4.87 -14.29 17.89
CA GLY A 757 -5.59 -15.01 18.93
C GLY A 757 -7.10 -14.80 18.84
N SER A 758 -7.84 -15.46 19.75
CA SER A 758 -9.31 -15.45 19.80
C SER A 758 -9.89 -14.86 21.09
N GLU A 759 -9.06 -14.20 21.91
CA GLU A 759 -9.52 -13.52 23.12
C GLU A 759 -10.06 -12.13 22.76
N PRO A 760 -11.30 -11.77 23.16
CA PRO A 760 -11.88 -10.48 22.79
C PRO A 760 -10.99 -9.30 23.17
N GLY A 761 -10.61 -8.51 22.15
CA GLY A 761 -9.84 -7.27 22.33
C GLY A 761 -8.42 -7.41 22.88
N LYS A 762 -7.88 -8.62 22.88
CA LYS A 762 -6.53 -8.89 23.41
C LYS A 762 -5.70 -9.67 22.41
N VAL A 763 -4.57 -9.11 22.07
CA VAL A 763 -3.60 -9.78 21.20
C VAL A 763 -2.86 -10.88 21.95
N ARG A 764 -2.73 -12.05 21.34
CA ARG A 764 -1.98 -13.20 21.86
C ARG A 764 -0.51 -12.86 22.05
N ASN A 765 0.08 -13.36 23.12
CA ASN A 765 1.52 -13.30 23.28
C ASN A 765 2.24 -14.00 22.12
N GLY A 766 3.23 -13.33 21.56
CA GLY A 766 3.99 -13.82 20.40
C GLY A 766 3.50 -13.28 19.05
N TYR A 767 2.29 -12.76 18.93
CA TYR A 767 1.85 -12.09 17.69
C TYR A 767 2.83 -11.00 17.26
N GLY A 768 3.21 -11.00 15.98
CA GLY A 768 4.14 -10.03 15.42
C GLY A 768 5.61 -10.28 15.78
N GLN A 769 5.92 -11.39 16.49
CA GLN A 769 7.30 -11.76 16.77
C GLN A 769 7.98 -12.25 15.49
N LEU A 770 8.91 -11.46 14.98
CA LEU A 770 9.79 -11.85 13.88
C LEU A 770 10.86 -12.83 14.38
N ARG A 771 11.05 -13.93 13.64
CA ARG A 771 12.07 -14.95 13.89
C ARG A 771 12.92 -15.14 12.65
N LEU A 772 14.20 -14.88 12.77
CA LEU A 772 15.16 -15.01 11.69
C LEU A 772 16.11 -16.17 12.02
N ILE A 773 16.13 -17.18 11.17
CA ILE A 773 17.17 -18.21 11.23
C ILE A 773 18.24 -17.91 10.19
N GLU A 774 19.49 -18.04 10.62
CA GLU A 774 20.68 -17.88 9.79
C GLU A 774 21.26 -19.27 9.50
N LEU A 775 21.53 -19.54 8.21
CA LEU A 775 22.11 -20.80 7.77
C LEU A 775 23.63 -20.74 7.85
N PRO A 776 24.32 -21.87 8.17
CA PRO A 776 25.76 -21.93 8.20
C PRO A 776 26.35 -21.66 6.81
N ARG A 777 27.48 -20.96 6.76
CA ARG A 777 28.15 -20.62 5.48
C ARG A 777 28.91 -21.78 4.86
N ASP A 778 29.22 -22.81 5.64
CA ASP A 778 29.92 -24.03 5.22
C ASP A 778 28.97 -25.10 4.64
N VAL A 779 27.66 -24.87 4.72
CA VAL A 779 26.62 -25.76 4.18
C VAL A 779 25.90 -25.07 3.02
N THR A 780 26.01 -25.66 1.82
CA THR A 780 25.28 -25.13 0.66
C THR A 780 23.89 -25.76 0.59
N VAL A 781 22.87 -24.94 0.81
CA VAL A 781 21.45 -25.31 0.65
C VAL A 781 20.89 -24.58 -0.57
N PRO A 782 20.29 -25.27 -1.55
CA PRO A 782 19.75 -24.62 -2.75
C PRO A 782 18.69 -23.58 -2.40
N GLY A 783 18.71 -22.42 -3.04
CA GLY A 783 17.60 -21.48 -3.01
C GLY A 783 16.40 -21.95 -3.83
N PRO A 784 15.26 -21.23 -3.77
CA PRO A 784 14.03 -21.65 -4.47
C PRO A 784 14.22 -21.89 -5.96
N GLY A 785 14.95 -21.02 -6.67
CA GLY A 785 15.22 -21.21 -8.10
C GLY A 785 16.09 -22.43 -8.42
N GLN A 786 17.04 -22.79 -7.55
CA GLN A 786 17.83 -23.99 -7.70
C GLN A 786 17.01 -25.25 -7.37
N ALA A 787 16.12 -25.19 -6.37
CA ALA A 787 15.21 -26.29 -6.03
C ALA A 787 14.24 -26.57 -7.19
N GLU A 788 13.66 -25.53 -7.80
CA GLU A 788 12.84 -25.65 -9.01
C GLU A 788 13.62 -26.29 -10.16
N ASN A 789 14.85 -25.83 -10.41
CA ASN A 789 15.69 -26.42 -11.44
C ASN A 789 15.96 -27.90 -11.17
N ASN A 790 16.22 -28.30 -9.91
CA ASN A 790 16.42 -29.71 -9.55
C ASN A 790 15.16 -30.54 -9.84
N PHE A 791 13.98 -30.03 -9.55
CA PHE A 791 12.71 -30.68 -9.91
C PHE A 791 12.56 -30.88 -11.41
N LEU A 792 12.78 -29.84 -12.20
CA LEU A 792 12.58 -29.88 -13.65
C LEU A 792 13.63 -30.71 -14.40
N THR A 793 14.81 -30.93 -13.81
CA THR A 793 15.91 -31.71 -14.42
C THR A 793 15.90 -33.18 -13.98
N ASP A 794 15.11 -33.55 -12.96
CA ASP A 794 14.93 -34.97 -12.58
C ASP A 794 14.32 -35.77 -13.74
N SER A 795 14.84 -36.95 -14.01
CA SER A 795 14.45 -37.74 -15.17
C SER A 795 13.00 -38.24 -15.09
N LYS A 796 12.54 -38.65 -13.91
CA LYS A 796 11.15 -39.12 -13.71
C LYS A 796 10.18 -37.97 -13.83
N VAL A 797 10.48 -36.86 -13.18
CA VAL A 797 9.65 -35.63 -13.22
C VAL A 797 9.58 -35.11 -14.65
N SER A 798 10.71 -34.85 -15.31
CA SER A 798 10.77 -34.29 -16.66
C SER A 798 10.06 -35.15 -17.69
N THR A 799 10.19 -36.49 -17.60
CA THR A 799 9.49 -37.40 -18.50
C THR A 799 7.97 -37.30 -18.32
N THR A 800 7.48 -37.37 -17.08
CA THR A 800 6.05 -37.30 -16.80
C THR A 800 5.45 -35.93 -17.19
N LEU A 801 6.14 -34.81 -16.84
CA LEU A 801 5.66 -33.48 -17.19
C LEU A 801 5.64 -33.27 -18.73
N ASN A 802 6.59 -33.86 -19.47
CA ASN A 802 6.61 -33.78 -20.92
C ASN A 802 5.48 -34.59 -21.55
N LEU A 803 5.17 -35.78 -21.04
CA LEU A 803 4.03 -36.58 -21.47
C LEU A 803 2.70 -35.81 -21.24
N LEU A 804 2.55 -35.21 -20.07
CA LEU A 804 1.37 -34.37 -19.75
C LEU A 804 1.24 -33.19 -20.71
N LYS A 805 2.33 -32.57 -21.16
CA LYS A 805 2.32 -31.45 -22.11
C LYS A 805 1.97 -31.88 -23.55
N GLN A 806 2.24 -33.14 -23.94
CA GLN A 806 2.00 -33.61 -25.32
C GLN A 806 0.51 -33.86 -25.61
N GLY A 807 -0.31 -34.15 -24.60
CA GLY A 807 -1.72 -34.48 -24.75
C GLY A 807 -2.69 -33.31 -24.97
N GLY A 808 -2.21 -32.11 -25.37
CA GLY A 808 -3.05 -30.93 -25.46
C GLY A 808 -3.42 -30.33 -24.10
N THR A 809 -2.57 -30.58 -23.10
CA THR A 809 -2.70 -30.04 -21.76
C THR A 809 -1.58 -29.03 -21.44
N GLN A 810 -1.84 -28.14 -20.48
CA GLN A 810 -0.88 -27.20 -19.92
C GLN A 810 -0.53 -27.65 -18.49
N VAL A 811 0.75 -27.78 -18.20
CA VAL A 811 1.26 -28.01 -16.85
C VAL A 811 1.62 -26.66 -16.23
N ILE A 812 1.12 -26.41 -15.02
CA ILE A 812 1.33 -25.20 -14.24
C ILE A 812 2.00 -25.60 -12.92
N MET A 813 3.19 -25.04 -12.68
CA MET A 813 3.89 -25.20 -11.42
C MET A 813 3.28 -24.25 -10.38
N GLY A 814 2.91 -24.79 -9.22
CA GLY A 814 2.37 -23.99 -8.11
C GLY A 814 3.46 -23.30 -7.30
N ASN A 815 3.05 -22.63 -6.21
CA ASN A 815 3.97 -21.99 -5.28
C ASN A 815 5.04 -22.98 -4.78
N LEU A 816 6.30 -22.59 -4.89
CA LEU A 816 7.37 -23.34 -4.25
C LEU A 816 7.51 -22.86 -2.79
N LEU A 817 7.04 -23.70 -1.87
CA LEU A 817 7.11 -23.44 -0.43
C LEU A 817 8.46 -23.93 0.11
N THR A 818 9.11 -23.08 0.92
CA THR A 818 10.34 -23.42 1.66
C THR A 818 10.01 -23.44 3.15
N LEU A 819 10.38 -24.53 3.86
CA LEU A 819 10.02 -24.73 5.25
C LEU A 819 11.21 -25.22 6.07
N PRO A 820 11.53 -24.60 7.22
CA PRO A 820 12.58 -25.07 8.12
C PRO A 820 12.08 -26.17 9.06
N ILE A 821 11.91 -27.38 8.53
CA ILE A 821 11.43 -28.56 9.27
C ILE A 821 12.37 -29.74 9.06
N GLY A 822 12.28 -30.77 9.91
CA GLY A 822 13.17 -31.93 9.88
C GLY A 822 14.63 -31.60 10.20
N GLY A 823 14.89 -30.45 10.82
CA GLY A 823 16.26 -29.97 11.09
C GLY A 823 16.98 -29.39 9.87
N GLY A 824 16.33 -29.32 8.71
CA GLY A 824 16.86 -28.77 7.45
C GLY A 824 15.81 -27.92 6.73
N LEU A 825 15.95 -27.72 5.42
CA LEU A 825 14.96 -27.04 4.60
C LEU A 825 14.22 -28.06 3.71
N LEU A 826 12.89 -28.08 3.84
CA LEU A 826 12.00 -28.83 2.95
C LEU A 826 11.43 -27.89 1.90
N TYR A 827 11.44 -28.33 0.64
CA TYR A 827 10.79 -27.65 -0.49
C TYR A 827 9.59 -28.46 -0.93
N VAL A 828 8.43 -27.80 -1.08
CA VAL A 828 7.18 -28.42 -1.51
C VAL A 828 6.58 -27.60 -2.63
N GLN A 829 6.22 -28.26 -3.74
CA GLN A 829 5.61 -27.60 -4.89
C GLN A 829 4.48 -28.46 -5.49
N PRO A 830 3.22 -27.99 -5.46
CA PRO A 830 2.13 -28.65 -6.15
C PRO A 830 2.22 -28.43 -7.66
N VAL A 831 1.81 -29.43 -8.43
CA VAL A 831 1.76 -29.40 -9.90
C VAL A 831 0.32 -29.50 -10.34
N TYR A 832 -0.12 -28.51 -11.15
CA TYR A 832 -1.45 -28.44 -11.71
C TYR A 832 -1.45 -28.76 -13.20
N VAL A 833 -2.52 -29.38 -13.65
CA VAL A 833 -2.75 -29.67 -15.06
C VAL A 833 -4.11 -29.10 -15.47
N GLN A 834 -4.16 -28.48 -16.62
CA GLN A 834 -5.39 -28.03 -17.25
C GLN A 834 -5.38 -28.30 -18.74
N ALA A 835 -6.55 -28.51 -19.35
CA ALA A 835 -6.66 -28.66 -20.82
C ALA A 835 -6.21 -27.35 -21.50
N SER A 836 -5.44 -27.47 -22.59
CA SER A 836 -5.12 -26.32 -23.43
C SER A 836 -6.40 -25.70 -23.99
N LYS A 837 -6.50 -24.36 -24.05
CA LYS A 837 -7.68 -23.66 -24.55
C LYS A 837 -7.89 -24.00 -26.03
N THR A 838 -8.72 -24.99 -26.28
CA THR A 838 -9.36 -25.18 -27.61
C THR A 838 -10.64 -24.36 -27.61
N SER A 839 -10.99 -23.75 -28.77
CA SER A 839 -12.19 -22.93 -28.93
C SER A 839 -13.44 -23.64 -28.39
N GLY A 840 -14.05 -23.11 -27.34
CA GLY A 840 -15.28 -23.62 -26.73
C GLY A 840 -15.11 -24.54 -25.49
N SER A 841 -13.92 -24.90 -25.08
CA SER A 841 -13.72 -25.74 -23.88
C SER A 841 -13.50 -24.89 -22.60
N THR A 842 -14.23 -25.25 -21.53
CA THR A 842 -13.97 -24.77 -20.16
C THR A 842 -12.74 -25.50 -19.62
N SER A 843 -11.64 -24.77 -19.46
CA SER A 843 -10.38 -25.29 -18.95
C SER A 843 -10.06 -24.68 -17.60
N TYR A 844 -9.78 -25.47 -16.58
CA TYR A 844 -9.40 -25.01 -15.25
C TYR A 844 -8.32 -25.94 -14.66
N PRO A 845 -7.41 -25.41 -13.82
CA PRO A 845 -6.34 -26.20 -13.23
C PRO A 845 -6.85 -27.11 -12.13
N ILE A 846 -6.39 -28.37 -12.13
CA ILE A 846 -6.57 -29.37 -11.07
C ILE A 846 -5.20 -29.83 -10.57
N ALA A 847 -5.08 -30.08 -9.27
CA ALA A 847 -3.86 -30.58 -8.66
C ALA A 847 -3.66 -32.06 -9.05
N GLN A 848 -2.51 -32.40 -9.61
CA GLN A 848 -2.21 -33.76 -10.08
C GLN A 848 -1.07 -34.42 -9.31
N TYR A 849 -0.05 -33.62 -8.94
CA TYR A 849 1.14 -34.12 -8.26
C TYR A 849 1.63 -33.10 -7.25
N VAL A 850 2.41 -33.59 -6.30
CA VAL A 850 3.21 -32.80 -5.38
C VAL A 850 4.67 -33.20 -5.53
N LEU A 851 5.53 -32.19 -5.68
CA LEU A 851 6.98 -32.34 -5.68
C LEU A 851 7.53 -31.99 -4.31
N THR A 852 8.44 -32.78 -3.79
CA THR A 852 9.15 -32.50 -2.55
C THR A 852 10.64 -32.79 -2.69
N THR A 853 11.47 -31.99 -2.00
CA THR A 853 12.90 -32.29 -1.84
C THR A 853 13.41 -31.69 -0.54
N PHE A 854 14.48 -32.27 0.02
CA PHE A 854 15.00 -31.87 1.33
C PHE A 854 16.51 -31.59 1.26
N GLY A 855 16.97 -30.60 2.03
CA GLY A 855 18.38 -30.29 2.21
C GLY A 855 19.09 -29.94 0.90
N LYS A 856 20.06 -30.77 0.47
CA LYS A 856 20.80 -30.56 -0.80
C LYS A 856 19.98 -30.79 -2.08
N GLY A 857 18.77 -31.30 -1.98
CA GLY A 857 17.93 -31.55 -3.15
C GLY A 857 18.31 -32.81 -3.93
N SER A 858 19.00 -33.76 -3.29
CA SER A 858 19.51 -34.99 -3.95
C SER A 858 18.45 -36.07 -4.18
N LYS A 859 17.40 -36.07 -3.36
CA LYS A 859 16.25 -36.99 -3.49
C LYS A 859 15.00 -36.16 -3.77
N ILE A 860 14.27 -36.53 -4.80
CA ILE A 860 13.04 -35.88 -5.22
C ILE A 860 11.87 -36.84 -5.03
N GLY A 861 10.89 -36.41 -4.25
CA GLY A 861 9.58 -37.03 -4.16
C GLY A 861 8.68 -36.44 -5.26
N PHE A 862 7.99 -37.32 -5.97
CA PHE A 862 7.01 -36.96 -7.00
C PHE A 862 5.87 -37.96 -6.98
N ALA A 863 4.73 -37.53 -6.43
CA ALA A 863 3.59 -38.41 -6.21
C ALA A 863 2.28 -37.61 -6.28
N PRO A 864 1.11 -38.27 -6.42
CA PRO A 864 -0.19 -37.62 -6.42
C PRO A 864 -0.56 -36.92 -5.10
N THR A 865 -0.07 -37.43 -3.97
CA THR A 865 -0.32 -36.84 -2.65
C THR A 865 0.96 -36.33 -2.02
N LEU A 866 0.82 -35.37 -1.10
CA LEU A 866 1.94 -34.86 -0.30
C LEU A 866 2.56 -35.94 0.55
N GLU A 867 1.72 -36.78 1.21
CA GLU A 867 2.19 -37.90 2.04
C GLU A 867 3.13 -38.83 1.27
N GLU A 868 2.70 -39.31 0.10
CA GLU A 868 3.50 -40.20 -0.75
C GLU A 868 4.77 -39.53 -1.25
N SER A 869 4.69 -38.26 -1.63
CA SER A 869 5.85 -37.48 -2.09
C SER A 869 6.89 -37.34 -0.99
N LEU A 870 6.47 -37.03 0.24
CA LEU A 870 7.35 -36.97 1.40
C LEU A 870 8.00 -38.34 1.70
N ASN A 871 7.21 -39.42 1.66
CA ASN A 871 7.73 -40.77 1.87
C ASN A 871 8.81 -41.15 0.84
N GLN A 872 8.66 -40.73 -0.43
CA GLN A 872 9.70 -40.90 -1.47
C GLN A 872 10.97 -40.10 -1.14
N THR A 873 10.83 -38.85 -0.74
CA THR A 873 11.95 -37.99 -0.40
C THR A 873 12.75 -38.51 0.80
N PHE A 874 12.07 -39.02 1.83
CA PHE A 874 12.70 -39.49 3.06
C PHE A 874 13.06 -40.98 3.05
N GLY A 875 12.80 -41.70 1.93
CA GLY A 875 13.23 -43.05 1.71
C GLY A 875 12.42 -44.10 2.45
N GLY A 876 11.14 -43.82 2.71
CA GLY A 876 10.17 -44.69 3.40
C GLY A 876 9.19 -43.87 4.21
N ASP A 877 8.77 -44.35 5.40
CA ASP A 877 7.93 -43.55 6.30
C ASP A 877 8.65 -42.27 6.71
N SER A 878 8.18 -41.09 6.22
CA SER A 878 8.74 -39.80 6.54
C SER A 878 8.46 -39.37 7.99
N GLY A 879 7.45 -39.96 8.63
CA GLY A 879 6.91 -39.55 9.92
C GLY A 879 5.99 -38.32 9.82
N ALA A 880 5.69 -37.84 8.60
CA ALA A 880 4.74 -36.77 8.36
C ALA A 880 3.28 -37.22 8.64
N GLN A 881 2.39 -36.23 8.81
CA GLN A 881 0.95 -36.42 8.87
C GLN A 881 0.27 -35.44 7.90
N ALA A 882 0.45 -35.68 6.60
CA ALA A 882 -0.10 -34.78 5.60
C ALA A 882 -1.64 -34.80 5.60
N GLY A 883 -2.26 -33.64 5.30
CA GLY A 883 -3.72 -33.52 5.30
C GLY A 883 -4.43 -34.31 4.20
N ASP A 884 -3.68 -34.79 3.19
CA ASP A 884 -4.13 -35.57 2.05
C ASP A 884 -3.82 -37.07 2.18
N ALA A 885 -3.32 -37.55 3.32
CA ALA A 885 -2.94 -38.92 3.57
C ALA A 885 -4.08 -39.96 3.32
N ASN A 886 -5.34 -39.55 3.46
CA ASN A 886 -6.52 -40.40 3.28
C ASN A 886 -7.20 -40.20 1.92
N VAL A 887 -6.63 -39.47 0.98
CA VAL A 887 -7.17 -39.27 -0.37
C VAL A 887 -6.76 -40.49 -1.21
N SER A 888 -7.48 -41.62 -1.07
CA SER A 888 -7.30 -42.80 -1.92
C SER A 888 -8.00 -42.59 -3.25
N GLY A 889 -7.30 -42.73 -4.36
CA GLY A 889 -7.91 -42.84 -5.68
C GLY A 889 -7.39 -41.93 -6.80
N HIS A 890 -6.26 -41.29 -6.63
CA HIS A 890 -5.60 -40.65 -7.80
C HIS A 890 -5.20 -41.77 -8.79
N LYS A 891 -5.71 -41.69 -10.01
CA LYS A 891 -5.30 -42.63 -11.08
C LYS A 891 -3.81 -42.47 -11.31
N GLU A 892 -3.06 -43.54 -11.13
CA GLU A 892 -1.64 -43.56 -11.53
C GLU A 892 -1.50 -43.09 -12.98
N ALA A 893 -0.51 -42.27 -13.24
CA ALA A 893 -0.15 -41.92 -14.61
C ALA A 893 0.16 -43.24 -15.35
N PRO A 894 -0.33 -43.41 -16.61
CA PRO A 894 -0.07 -44.64 -17.36
C PRO A 894 1.45 -44.84 -17.43
N SER A 895 1.92 -45.99 -16.89
CA SER A 895 3.32 -46.37 -17.07
C SER A 895 3.62 -46.52 -18.55
N ALA A 896 4.87 -46.28 -18.96
CA ALA A 896 5.26 -46.43 -20.37
C ALA A 896 4.96 -47.82 -20.92
N ASP A 897 4.81 -48.82 -20.06
CA ASP A 897 4.43 -50.19 -20.42
C ASP A 897 2.92 -50.36 -20.69
N SER A 898 2.02 -49.61 -20.04
CA SER A 898 0.60 -49.66 -20.35
C SER A 898 0.24 -49.07 -21.71
N ASN A 899 0.99 -48.02 -22.14
CA ASN A 899 0.83 -47.46 -23.49
C ASN A 899 1.34 -48.40 -24.60
N LYS A 900 2.34 -49.24 -24.32
CA LYS A 900 2.74 -50.30 -25.26
C LYS A 900 1.64 -51.36 -25.45
N GLN A 901 1.03 -51.80 -24.37
CA GLN A 901 -0.08 -52.78 -24.44
C GLN A 901 -1.33 -52.19 -25.11
N GLN A 902 -1.63 -50.93 -24.94
CA GLN A 902 -2.75 -50.28 -25.58
C GLN A 902 -2.49 -50.03 -27.09
N ALA A 903 -1.25 -49.63 -27.46
CA ALA A 903 -0.84 -49.51 -28.84
C ALA A 903 -0.78 -50.90 -29.59
N GLU A 904 -0.39 -51.94 -28.90
CA GLU A 904 -0.41 -53.31 -29.41
C GLU A 904 -1.85 -53.89 -29.57
N SER A 905 -2.78 -53.54 -28.67
CA SER A 905 -4.18 -53.91 -28.79
C SER A 905 -4.94 -53.15 -29.90
N GLU A 906 -4.61 -51.87 -30.10
CA GLU A 906 -5.17 -51.07 -31.22
C GLU A 906 -4.59 -51.50 -32.57
N SER A 907 -3.33 -51.91 -32.65
CA SER A 907 -2.74 -52.44 -33.87
C SER A 907 -3.32 -53.82 -34.28
N GLN A 908 -3.76 -54.63 -33.31
CA GLN A 908 -4.45 -55.91 -33.59
C GLN A 908 -5.91 -55.72 -34.04
N CYS A 909 -6.61 -54.66 -33.66
CA CYS A 909 -7.97 -54.33 -34.16
C CYS A 909 -8.02 -53.85 -35.62
N PHE A 910 -6.90 -53.41 -36.19
CA PHE A 910 -6.85 -52.95 -37.63
C PHE A 910 -6.33 -54.02 -38.61
N ALA A 911 -6.04 -55.25 -38.14
CA ALA A 911 -5.43 -56.33 -38.99
C ALA A 911 -6.37 -57.35 -39.53
N GLU A 912 -7.68 -57.28 -39.41
CA GLU A 912 -8.63 -58.17 -40.07
C GLU A 912 -9.30 -57.48 -41.28
N PRO A 913 -9.00 -57.84 -42.52
CA PRO A 913 -9.75 -57.38 -43.71
C PRO A 913 -11.03 -58.23 -43.86
N GLU A 914 -12.19 -57.61 -43.66
CA GLU A 914 -13.49 -58.18 -44.10
C GLU A 914 -13.52 -58.44 -45.60
N ARG A 915 -13.61 -59.67 -45.97
CA ARG A 915 -14.00 -60.11 -47.33
C ARG A 915 -15.52 -59.96 -47.48
N LEU A 916 -15.93 -58.86 -48.04
CA LEU A 916 -17.30 -58.70 -48.55
C LEU A 916 -17.36 -59.32 -49.95
N SER A 917 -18.02 -60.45 -50.07
CA SER A 917 -18.43 -61.08 -51.30
C SER A 917 -19.71 -60.37 -51.83
N PHE A 918 -19.65 -59.75 -52.98
CA PHE A 918 -20.83 -59.30 -53.73
C PHE A 918 -21.48 -60.49 -54.39
N GLY A 919 -22.70 -60.76 -53.98
CA GLY A 919 -23.61 -61.72 -54.78
C GLY A 919 -24.68 -60.86 -55.45
N PHE A 920 -24.72 -60.91 -56.76
CA PHE A 920 -25.79 -60.45 -57.57
C PHE A 920 -27.02 -61.33 -57.44
N ALA A 921 -28.18 -60.83 -57.18
CA ALA A 921 -29.47 -61.10 -57.77
C ALA A 921 -30.49 -60.06 -57.35
#